data_1b6cfecbac94af35791d1bb70b738316
#
_entry.id   1b6cfecbac94af35791d1bb70b738316
#
_cell.length_a   1.000
_cell.length_b   1.000
_cell.length_c   1.000
_cell.angle_alpha   90.00
_cell.angle_beta   90.00
_cell.angle_gamma   90.00
#
_symmetry.space_group_name_H-M   'P 1'
#
loop_
_entity.id
_entity.type
_entity.pdbx_description
1 polymer ?
#
loop_
_entity_poly.entity_id
_entity_poly.type
_entity_poly.pdbx_seq_one_letter_code
_entity_poly.pdbx_strand_id
1 'polypeptide(L)'
;MGDPIQLKDEGNKHFQAGDIDKAIECYTKAINLSKDKNLLAVIHRNRSACYLKKENYSGAATDASKAIDVDAADIKALYRRCQALEKLGKLDMAFKDVQRCATIEPKNKTFLETLRRLGAEIQTKLKTTFSTDSRVQNMFDILLDEEMEKDKKEKAANNLIVLSREDAGAERIFQNNGVPLLLNMIETGKPEMILAAIRTLSGMCTGHKARAMAIIHMVGIDKLCSIMALDNEEIALATCNLFQCINDSLTGGDKREYGKEESLVLDAAKDLKTILLSLLEMVSSKKVSGHGRDQALNLLSKNVPRKGKKDPDNSRTLFTIDHGLKKILKVCGQVSELPDQLPLTDNTQLIASVLLNRLYDDLTCDPERNNFRDVCDEYIKSKIDPNDMDKTIHAINVISGLLQGPFEVGNALVGSQGIMEMMVALCGSEREVDQMVAVEALIHASTKMSRASFIITNGVSLLKDIYKKTKNEKIKIRSLVGLCKLGSAGGDDYSLRQFAEGSTEKLAKQCRKWLCNPMIDAKTRKWAIEGLAYLTNDADVKDDFVEDEQALKAMFDLAKSKDKTIIYAVACTLVNCTNTYEKKEIIPELVQLAKFSKQHVPEQHPKDKKDFIDKRVKRLLKAGVTSALAVMVKADNSILTDQTKEMLSRVYLALSDDPKDRGVIVAQGGGKALIPLALEGTDAGKVKAGHALARIAAISNPEIAFPGERVYEVVRPLVNLLHTDREGIQNFEALRGLTNFAGFSDKLRTKIVKENALPDIESYMFEENEQIRQAATECMCNLVTCKAVQERYMEDGNDKLKLLVLLCGEDDDKLQIAAAGALAMLTAAQKKLCTKMTLVTAQWLEILQRLCLHNNPMVQHRGLVTVYNMLNSDDSDLAKKLIESELLEIISVIGKAEDNPKRQDVIDVARECLVKAMDLGLIKPFTTPS
;
A
#
# COMPACT_ATOMS: atom_id res chain seq x y z
N MET A 1 -10.03 88.72 11.91
CA MET A 1 -9.85 87.35 11.42
C MET A 1 -8.41 86.93 11.70
N GLY A 2 -8.13 85.94 12.58
CA GLY A 2 -6.77 85.60 13.00
C GLY A 2 -5.98 84.95 11.83
N ASP A 3 -4.75 85.36 11.68
CA ASP A 3 -3.81 84.76 10.76
C ASP A 3 -3.54 83.32 11.15
N PRO A 4 -3.70 82.39 10.26
CA PRO A 4 -3.45 80.97 10.55
C PRO A 4 -2.06 80.69 11.12
N ILE A 5 -1.04 81.46 10.74
CA ILE A 5 0.33 81.32 11.24
C ILE A 5 0.38 81.79 12.71
N GLN A 6 -0.25 82.88 13.05
CA GLN A 6 -0.32 83.41 14.45
C GLN A 6 -1.05 82.41 15.35
N LEU A 7 -2.14 81.83 14.92
CA LEU A 7 -2.88 80.80 15.66
C LEU A 7 -2.09 79.53 15.85
N LYS A 8 -1.27 79.11 14.85
CA LYS A 8 -0.34 78.03 14.97
C LYS A 8 0.72 78.22 16.05
N ASP A 9 1.25 79.52 16.07
CA ASP A 9 2.30 79.88 17.02
C ASP A 9 1.75 80.08 18.44
N GLU A 10 0.52 80.60 18.60
CA GLU A 10 -0.21 80.58 19.87
C GLU A 10 -0.46 79.14 20.36
N GLY A 11 -0.89 78.21 19.46
CA GLY A 11 -1.04 76.82 19.76
C GLY A 11 0.26 76.14 20.23
N ASN A 12 1.42 76.52 19.62
CA ASN A 12 2.76 76.05 20.06
C ASN A 12 3.11 76.55 21.48
N LYS A 13 2.78 77.84 21.82
CA LYS A 13 3.00 78.38 23.16
C LYS A 13 2.14 77.66 24.22
N HIS A 14 0.84 77.45 23.95
CA HIS A 14 -0.03 76.63 24.82
C HIS A 14 0.46 75.22 25.02
N PHE A 15 0.95 74.54 23.96
CA PHE A 15 1.52 73.24 24.04
C PHE A 15 2.75 73.19 24.93
N GLN A 16 3.63 74.20 24.83
CA GLN A 16 4.83 74.34 25.70
C GLN A 16 4.48 74.59 27.16
N ALA A 17 3.41 75.39 27.37
CA ALA A 17 2.89 75.69 28.71
C ALA A 17 2.11 74.54 29.37
N GLY A 18 1.88 73.43 28.64
CA GLY A 18 1.14 72.26 29.12
C GLY A 18 -0.38 72.36 28.98
N ASP A 19 -0.90 73.50 28.46
CA ASP A 19 -2.33 73.72 28.22
C ASP A 19 -2.77 73.06 26.89
N ILE A 20 -2.94 71.71 26.92
CA ILE A 20 -3.13 70.89 25.71
C ILE A 20 -4.50 71.19 25.05
N ASP A 21 -5.55 71.52 25.83
CA ASP A 21 -6.86 71.82 25.29
C ASP A 21 -6.88 73.12 24.49
N LYS A 22 -6.29 74.22 25.02
CA LYS A 22 -6.20 75.42 24.27
C LYS A 22 -5.28 75.33 23.06
N ALA A 23 -4.24 74.47 23.13
CA ALA A 23 -3.39 74.22 21.96
C ALA A 23 -4.22 73.57 20.84
N ILE A 24 -5.07 72.58 21.17
CA ILE A 24 -5.94 71.89 20.19
C ILE A 24 -6.94 72.86 19.58
N GLU A 25 -7.52 73.82 20.41
CA GLU A 25 -8.44 74.79 19.88
C GLU A 25 -7.75 75.78 18.91
N CYS A 26 -6.57 76.28 19.25
CA CYS A 26 -5.79 77.14 18.38
C CYS A 26 -5.45 76.47 17.07
N TYR A 27 -4.94 75.21 17.12
CA TYR A 27 -4.64 74.45 15.91
C TYR A 27 -5.89 74.16 15.09
N THR A 28 -7.05 73.83 15.72
CA THR A 28 -8.32 73.65 15.01
C THR A 28 -8.80 74.90 14.29
N LYS A 29 -8.73 76.05 14.93
CA LYS A 29 -9.03 77.31 14.30
C LYS A 29 -8.08 77.62 13.14
N ALA A 30 -6.82 77.38 13.31
CA ALA A 30 -5.80 77.56 12.24
C ALA A 30 -6.06 76.60 11.03
N ILE A 31 -6.43 75.35 11.25
CA ILE A 31 -6.80 74.34 10.19
C ILE A 31 -7.99 74.85 9.39
N ASN A 32 -9.03 75.38 10.06
CA ASN A 32 -10.27 75.91 9.42
C ASN A 32 -10.04 77.16 8.58
N LEU A 33 -9.01 77.95 8.87
CA LEU A 33 -8.70 79.18 8.18
C LEU A 33 -7.63 79.05 7.09
N SER A 34 -6.79 78.00 7.16
CA SER A 34 -5.68 77.85 6.22
C SER A 34 -6.12 77.12 4.97
N LYS A 35 -5.61 77.57 3.80
CA LYS A 35 -5.69 76.87 2.50
C LYS A 35 -4.33 76.38 2.00
N ASP A 36 -3.24 76.71 2.71
CA ASP A 36 -1.92 76.25 2.37
C ASP A 36 -1.68 74.84 2.87
N LYS A 37 -1.45 73.90 1.93
CA LYS A 37 -1.23 72.53 2.23
C LYS A 37 -0.02 72.27 3.12
N ASN A 38 1.06 73.03 2.95
CA ASN A 38 2.27 72.86 3.74
C ASN A 38 2.07 73.34 5.18
N LEU A 39 1.40 74.45 5.36
CA LEU A 39 1.06 74.98 6.69
C LEU A 39 0.08 73.96 7.38
N LEU A 40 -0.94 73.51 6.67
CA LEU A 40 -1.87 72.48 7.19
C LEU A 40 -1.17 71.27 7.67
N ALA A 41 -0.20 70.72 6.91
CA ALA A 41 0.61 69.54 7.31
C ALA A 41 1.34 69.81 8.66
N VAL A 42 1.96 70.98 8.82
CA VAL A 42 2.63 71.32 10.07
C VAL A 42 1.64 71.46 11.24
N ILE A 43 0.45 71.99 11.01
CA ILE A 43 -0.54 72.22 12.06
C ILE A 43 -1.14 70.83 12.45
N HIS A 44 -1.50 70.00 11.50
CA HIS A 44 -1.96 68.66 11.75
C HIS A 44 -0.91 67.80 12.52
N ARG A 45 0.35 67.86 12.09
CA ARG A 45 1.45 67.22 12.82
C ARG A 45 1.53 67.70 14.27
N ASN A 46 1.41 69.05 14.56
CA ASN A 46 1.48 69.56 15.90
C ASN A 46 0.23 69.23 16.74
N ARG A 47 -0.96 69.24 16.15
CA ARG A 47 -2.18 68.76 16.83
C ARG A 47 -2.17 67.28 17.15
N SER A 48 -1.57 66.46 16.29
CA SER A 48 -1.34 65.04 16.55
C SER A 48 -0.54 64.81 17.85
N ALA A 49 0.47 65.66 18.14
CA ALA A 49 1.19 65.62 19.40
C ALA A 49 0.33 65.90 20.63
N CYS A 50 -0.61 66.88 20.48
CA CYS A 50 -1.59 67.18 21.53
C CYS A 50 -2.49 65.93 21.79
N TYR A 51 -3.00 65.33 20.73
CA TYR A 51 -3.84 64.13 20.86
C TYR A 51 -3.10 62.96 21.49
N LEU A 52 -1.80 62.74 21.20
CA LEU A 52 -1.02 61.73 21.88
C LEU A 52 -0.91 61.98 23.39
N LYS A 53 -0.70 63.27 23.80
CA LYS A 53 -0.66 63.62 25.23
C LYS A 53 -2.01 63.49 25.94
N LYS A 54 -3.13 63.61 25.21
CA LYS A 54 -4.51 63.37 25.70
C LYS A 54 -4.93 61.92 25.60
N GLU A 55 -4.05 61.01 25.16
CA GLU A 55 -4.37 59.59 24.93
C GLU A 55 -5.47 59.35 23.87
N ASN A 56 -5.79 60.39 23.06
CA ASN A 56 -6.67 60.25 21.91
C ASN A 56 -5.87 59.70 20.71
N TYR A 57 -5.58 58.40 20.75
CA TYR A 57 -4.72 57.77 19.76
C TYR A 57 -5.35 57.74 18.35
N SER A 58 -6.67 57.66 18.25
CA SER A 58 -7.37 57.72 16.96
C SER A 58 -7.24 59.10 16.30
N GLY A 59 -7.46 60.15 17.06
CA GLY A 59 -7.26 61.53 16.57
C GLY A 59 -5.81 61.81 16.19
N ALA A 60 -4.87 61.34 17.03
CA ALA A 60 -3.46 61.48 16.76
C ALA A 60 -3.03 60.80 15.46
N ALA A 61 -3.49 59.56 15.22
CA ALA A 61 -3.17 58.80 13.99
C ALA A 61 -3.78 59.46 12.74
N THR A 62 -5.00 59.98 12.86
CA THR A 62 -5.72 60.69 11.76
C THR A 62 -4.98 61.96 11.35
N ASP A 63 -4.63 62.82 12.32
CA ASP A 63 -3.92 64.09 12.04
C ASP A 63 -2.49 63.81 11.53
N ALA A 64 -1.77 62.87 12.10
CA ALA A 64 -0.47 62.46 11.60
C ALA A 64 -0.56 61.94 10.15
N SER A 65 -1.61 61.19 9.79
CA SER A 65 -1.83 60.73 8.41
C SER A 65 -2.01 61.86 7.43
N LYS A 66 -2.82 62.91 7.80
CA LYS A 66 -3.02 64.11 6.97
C LYS A 66 -1.71 64.90 6.74
N ALA A 67 -0.80 64.92 7.73
CA ALA A 67 0.52 65.50 7.58
C ALA A 67 1.41 64.67 6.63
N ILE A 68 1.36 63.33 6.73
CA ILE A 68 2.13 62.39 5.89
C ILE A 68 1.63 62.40 4.45
N ASP A 69 0.33 62.67 4.21
CA ASP A 69 -0.26 62.77 2.87
C ASP A 69 0.32 63.95 2.08
N VAL A 70 0.79 65.02 2.79
CA VAL A 70 1.43 66.17 2.17
C VAL A 70 2.94 66.00 2.07
N ASP A 71 3.58 65.51 3.15
CA ASP A 71 5.01 65.21 3.19
C ASP A 71 5.23 63.76 3.69
N ALA A 72 5.42 62.87 2.75
CA ALA A 72 5.64 61.43 3.03
C ALA A 72 6.93 61.16 3.82
N ALA A 73 7.85 62.15 3.94
CA ALA A 73 9.11 62.00 4.66
C ALA A 73 9.08 62.76 6.02
N ASP A 74 7.95 63.30 6.45
CA ASP A 74 7.82 63.95 7.75
C ASP A 74 8.03 62.98 8.92
N ILE A 75 9.28 62.88 9.38
CA ILE A 75 9.69 61.95 10.45
C ILE A 75 8.87 62.14 11.73
N LYS A 76 8.54 63.40 12.08
CA LYS A 76 7.79 63.69 13.32
C LYS A 76 6.33 63.19 13.18
N ALA A 77 5.72 63.35 12.03
CA ALA A 77 4.39 62.84 11.77
C ALA A 77 4.38 61.31 11.73
N LEU A 78 5.35 60.65 11.03
CA LEU A 78 5.51 59.20 10.98
C LEU A 78 5.68 58.61 12.37
N TYR A 79 6.58 59.18 13.19
CA TYR A 79 6.82 58.61 14.52
C TYR A 79 5.63 58.84 15.48
N ARG A 80 4.91 59.95 15.39
CA ARG A 80 3.68 60.16 16.16
C ARG A 80 2.57 59.21 15.73
N ARG A 81 2.44 58.96 14.42
CA ARG A 81 1.49 57.93 13.93
C ARG A 81 1.87 56.54 14.41
N CYS A 82 3.16 56.20 14.39
CA CYS A 82 3.67 54.95 14.95
C CYS A 82 3.26 54.79 16.42
N GLN A 83 3.50 55.81 17.26
CA GLN A 83 3.13 55.77 18.69
C GLN A 83 1.60 55.62 18.89
N ALA A 84 0.80 56.31 18.09
CA ALA A 84 -0.66 56.21 18.14
C ALA A 84 -1.14 54.80 17.70
N LEU A 85 -0.61 54.28 16.58
CA LEU A 85 -0.98 52.97 16.06
C LEU A 85 -0.56 51.84 16.99
N GLU A 86 0.57 51.97 17.66
CA GLU A 86 1.02 50.98 18.66
C GLU A 86 0.00 50.89 19.81
N LYS A 87 -0.45 52.03 20.35
CA LYS A 87 -1.47 52.08 21.41
C LYS A 87 -2.84 51.60 20.95
N LEU A 88 -3.15 51.68 19.66
CA LEU A 88 -4.35 51.14 19.03
C LEU A 88 -4.22 49.64 18.66
N GLY A 89 -3.09 49.01 18.98
CA GLY A 89 -2.83 47.59 18.70
C GLY A 89 -2.55 47.26 17.23
N LYS A 90 -2.39 48.26 16.36
CA LYS A 90 -2.09 48.10 14.93
C LYS A 90 -0.59 48.03 14.68
N LEU A 91 0.06 46.97 15.25
CA LEU A 91 1.50 46.82 15.32
C LEU A 91 2.19 46.81 13.95
N ASP A 92 1.56 46.14 12.93
CA ASP A 92 2.14 46.06 11.58
C ASP A 92 2.27 47.42 10.89
N MET A 93 1.27 48.29 11.11
CA MET A 93 1.30 49.66 10.56
C MET A 93 2.28 50.54 11.34
N ALA A 94 2.32 50.40 12.66
CA ALA A 94 3.31 51.07 13.51
C ALA A 94 4.75 50.71 13.14
N PHE A 95 4.99 49.41 12.90
CA PHE A 95 6.30 48.92 12.44
C PHE A 95 6.73 49.52 11.10
N LYS A 96 5.82 49.61 10.13
CA LYS A 96 6.11 50.26 8.83
C LYS A 96 6.47 51.72 8.98
N ASP A 97 5.79 52.44 9.85
CA ASP A 97 6.08 53.89 10.08
C ASP A 97 7.45 54.07 10.74
N VAL A 98 7.77 53.31 11.78
CA VAL A 98 9.10 53.43 12.43
C VAL A 98 10.22 52.91 11.52
N GLN A 99 9.97 51.92 10.67
CA GLN A 99 10.91 51.45 9.66
C GLN A 99 11.25 52.56 8.66
N ARG A 100 10.24 53.33 8.21
CA ARG A 100 10.45 54.54 7.37
C ARG A 100 11.27 55.59 8.12
N CYS A 101 10.95 55.84 9.40
CA CYS A 101 11.72 56.77 10.24
C CYS A 101 13.21 56.34 10.33
N ALA A 102 13.47 55.05 10.57
CA ALA A 102 14.81 54.48 10.63
C ALA A 102 15.54 54.51 9.28
N THR A 103 14.82 54.42 8.17
CA THR A 103 15.39 54.61 6.82
C THR A 103 15.83 56.03 6.55
N ILE A 104 15.07 57.00 7.04
CA ILE A 104 15.38 58.44 6.86
C ILE A 104 16.50 58.86 7.80
N GLU A 105 16.47 58.43 9.08
CA GLU A 105 17.52 58.71 10.09
C GLU A 105 18.13 57.38 10.65
N PRO A 106 19.10 56.76 9.94
CA PRO A 106 19.64 55.45 10.34
C PRO A 106 20.41 55.41 11.66
N LYS A 107 20.87 56.59 12.14
CA LYS A 107 21.65 56.65 13.39
C LYS A 107 20.81 57.01 14.63
N ASN A 108 19.49 57.18 14.46
CA ASN A 108 18.62 57.53 15.57
C ASN A 108 18.31 56.31 16.45
N LYS A 109 18.89 56.31 17.65
CA LYS A 109 18.76 55.16 18.59
C LYS A 109 17.31 54.88 18.96
N THR A 110 16.47 55.91 19.16
CA THR A 110 15.07 55.76 19.56
C THR A 110 14.27 55.00 18.49
N PHE A 111 14.50 55.28 17.20
CA PHE A 111 13.81 54.61 16.12
C PHE A 111 14.26 53.15 16.00
N LEU A 112 15.56 52.89 16.16
CA LEU A 112 16.11 51.52 16.12
C LEU A 112 15.61 50.67 17.28
N GLU A 113 15.54 51.23 18.48
CA GLU A 113 15.00 50.54 19.67
C GLU A 113 13.52 50.26 19.51
N THR A 114 12.72 51.23 19.03
CA THR A 114 11.30 51.06 18.78
C THR A 114 11.05 50.01 17.69
N LEU A 115 11.85 50.01 16.61
CA LEU A 115 11.78 49.04 15.54
C LEU A 115 12.07 47.61 16.05
N ARG A 116 13.10 47.43 16.88
CA ARG A 116 13.44 46.13 17.49
C ARG A 116 12.34 45.63 18.42
N ARG A 117 11.81 46.52 19.28
CA ARG A 117 10.74 46.20 20.22
C ARG A 117 9.45 45.78 19.51
N LEU A 118 8.97 46.58 18.56
CA LEU A 118 7.78 46.23 17.76
C LEU A 118 7.98 44.99 16.93
N GLY A 119 9.15 44.79 16.36
CA GLY A 119 9.49 43.57 15.64
C GLY A 119 9.43 42.32 16.52
N ALA A 120 9.99 42.40 17.73
CA ALA A 120 9.93 41.31 18.71
C ALA A 120 8.48 41.00 19.15
N GLU A 121 7.68 42.08 19.37
CA GLU A 121 6.28 41.99 19.78
C GLU A 121 5.41 41.35 18.68
N ILE A 122 5.59 41.75 17.40
CA ILE A 122 4.95 41.14 16.24
C ILE A 122 5.35 39.69 16.13
N GLN A 123 6.66 39.37 16.27
CA GLN A 123 7.14 38.00 16.20
C GLN A 123 6.58 37.14 17.32
N THR A 124 6.46 37.65 18.53
CA THR A 124 5.83 36.98 19.67
C THR A 124 4.34 36.75 19.43
N LYS A 125 3.63 37.77 18.92
CA LYS A 125 2.21 37.65 18.57
C LYS A 125 1.97 36.68 17.44
N LEU A 126 2.83 36.64 16.43
CA LEU A 126 2.81 35.64 15.37
C LEU A 126 3.06 34.24 15.94
N LYS A 127 4.07 34.04 16.80
CA LYS A 127 4.32 32.75 17.44
C LYS A 127 3.16 32.25 18.28
N THR A 128 2.48 33.14 19.03
CA THR A 128 1.29 32.77 19.83
C THR A 128 0.07 32.49 18.95
N THR A 129 -0.17 33.30 17.92
CA THR A 129 -1.33 33.15 17.01
C THR A 129 -1.18 31.90 16.09
N PHE A 130 0.05 31.56 15.71
CA PHE A 130 0.36 30.39 14.90
C PHE A 130 0.88 29.19 15.72
N SER A 131 0.77 29.24 17.05
CA SER A 131 1.10 28.08 17.88
C SER A 131 0.16 26.90 17.55
N THR A 132 0.65 25.69 17.68
CA THR A 132 -0.16 24.48 17.48
C THR A 132 -1.38 24.48 18.40
N ASP A 133 -1.22 25.00 19.63
CA ASP A 133 -2.31 25.08 20.61
C ASP A 133 -3.44 26.01 20.17
N SER A 134 -3.11 27.20 19.66
CA SER A 134 -4.10 28.13 19.10
C SER A 134 -4.80 27.56 17.87
N ARG A 135 -4.08 26.82 17.04
CA ARG A 135 -4.66 26.13 15.88
C ARG A 135 -5.64 25.03 16.30
N VAL A 136 -5.27 24.22 17.29
CA VAL A 136 -6.15 23.18 17.83
C VAL A 136 -7.44 23.79 18.38
N GLN A 137 -7.32 24.83 19.20
CA GLN A 137 -8.50 25.51 19.75
C GLN A 137 -9.39 26.09 18.65
N ASN A 138 -8.81 26.77 17.68
CA ASN A 138 -9.56 27.35 16.55
C ASN A 138 -10.27 26.29 15.70
N MET A 139 -9.67 25.10 15.53
CA MET A 139 -10.34 23.98 14.84
C MET A 139 -11.59 23.52 15.60
N PHE A 140 -11.52 23.41 16.93
CA PHE A 140 -12.68 23.06 17.75
C PHE A 140 -13.74 24.15 17.75
N ASP A 141 -13.35 25.43 17.84
CA ASP A 141 -14.27 26.57 17.79
C ASP A 141 -15.06 26.57 16.46
N ILE A 142 -14.38 26.31 15.32
CA ILE A 142 -15.02 26.21 14.00
C ILE A 142 -15.97 25.00 13.94
N LEU A 143 -15.59 23.86 14.52
CA LEU A 143 -16.39 22.65 14.46
C LEU A 143 -17.65 22.72 15.32
N LEU A 144 -17.58 23.35 16.48
CA LEU A 144 -18.66 23.48 17.43
C LEU A 144 -19.61 24.68 17.17
N ASP A 145 -19.18 25.65 16.35
CA ASP A 145 -20.01 26.77 15.94
C ASP A 145 -21.09 26.33 14.95
N GLU A 146 -22.36 26.44 15.34
CA GLU A 146 -23.49 25.99 14.49
C GLU A 146 -23.66 26.79 13.20
N GLU A 147 -23.29 28.08 13.20
CA GLU A 147 -23.46 28.98 12.07
C GLU A 147 -22.34 28.92 11.05
N MET A 148 -21.25 28.19 11.35
CA MET A 148 -20.08 28.07 10.47
C MET A 148 -20.38 27.28 9.20
N GLU A 149 -19.84 27.77 8.07
CA GLU A 149 -19.96 27.11 6.77
C GLU A 149 -19.45 25.66 6.76
N LYS A 150 -20.18 24.76 6.08
CA LYS A 150 -19.87 23.32 5.99
C LYS A 150 -18.45 23.06 5.49
N ASP A 151 -17.99 23.78 4.48
CA ASP A 151 -16.63 23.62 3.90
C ASP A 151 -15.52 23.96 4.91
N LYS A 152 -15.75 24.94 5.78
CA LYS A 152 -14.80 25.30 6.85
C LYS A 152 -14.76 24.23 7.94
N LYS A 153 -15.93 23.69 8.31
CA LYS A 153 -16.01 22.56 9.26
C LYS A 153 -15.30 21.32 8.74
N GLU A 154 -15.50 20.97 7.47
CA GLU A 154 -14.82 19.82 6.86
C GLU A 154 -13.30 19.99 6.84
N LYS A 155 -12.79 21.17 6.48
CA LYS A 155 -11.36 21.48 6.53
C LYS A 155 -10.80 21.42 7.96
N ALA A 156 -11.52 21.97 8.94
CA ALA A 156 -11.11 21.91 10.35
C ALA A 156 -11.08 20.46 10.86
N ALA A 157 -12.09 19.64 10.54
CA ALA A 157 -12.14 18.23 10.88
C ALA A 157 -10.96 17.44 10.27
N ASN A 158 -10.70 17.62 8.98
CA ASN A 158 -9.60 16.96 8.30
C ASN A 158 -8.24 17.36 8.88
N ASN A 159 -8.04 18.63 9.19
CA ASN A 159 -6.81 19.11 9.81
C ASN A 159 -6.61 18.51 11.23
N LEU A 160 -7.67 18.39 12.00
CA LEU A 160 -7.63 17.78 13.34
C LEU A 160 -7.27 16.29 13.26
N ILE A 161 -7.87 15.56 12.32
CA ILE A 161 -7.57 14.15 12.06
C ILE A 161 -6.10 13.95 11.65
N VAL A 162 -5.58 14.79 10.74
CA VAL A 162 -4.19 14.73 10.30
C VAL A 162 -3.24 15.00 11.47
N LEU A 163 -3.51 16.05 12.25
CA LEU A 163 -2.71 16.42 13.40
C LEU A 163 -2.67 15.31 14.48
N SER A 164 -3.80 14.62 14.70
CA SER A 164 -3.89 13.55 15.68
C SER A 164 -3.04 12.31 15.35
N ARG A 165 -2.63 12.15 14.09
CA ARG A 165 -1.79 11.02 13.65
C ARG A 165 -0.30 11.22 13.94
N GLU A 166 0.12 12.45 14.24
CA GLU A 166 1.46 12.80 14.67
C GLU A 166 1.52 12.81 16.20
N ASP A 167 2.51 12.17 16.81
CA ASP A 167 2.57 12.04 18.28
C ASP A 167 2.56 13.39 19.00
N ALA A 168 3.36 14.34 18.53
CA ALA A 168 3.38 15.71 19.08
C ALA A 168 2.02 16.43 18.91
N GLY A 169 1.33 16.20 17.79
CA GLY A 169 -0.01 16.75 17.53
C GLY A 169 -1.07 16.11 18.42
N ALA A 170 -1.06 14.78 18.54
CA ALA A 170 -1.93 14.01 19.42
C ALA A 170 -1.79 14.46 20.88
N GLU A 171 -0.57 14.64 21.36
CA GLU A 171 -0.28 15.12 22.71
C GLU A 171 -0.83 16.55 22.93
N ARG A 172 -0.67 17.44 21.96
CA ARG A 172 -1.22 18.81 22.03
C ARG A 172 -2.74 18.81 22.08
N ILE A 173 -3.43 17.99 21.27
CA ILE A 173 -4.87 17.83 21.33
C ILE A 173 -5.30 17.34 22.71
N PHE A 174 -4.58 16.34 23.26
CA PHE A 174 -4.90 15.78 24.58
C PHE A 174 -4.75 16.79 25.70
N GLN A 175 -3.64 17.54 25.73
CA GLN A 175 -3.36 18.56 26.73
C GLN A 175 -4.32 19.76 26.68
N ASN A 176 -4.81 20.12 25.50
CA ASN A 176 -5.77 21.21 25.30
C ASN A 176 -7.23 20.80 25.49
N ASN A 177 -7.49 19.88 26.39
CA ASN A 177 -8.84 19.40 26.72
C ASN A 177 -9.61 18.82 25.51
N GLY A 178 -8.87 18.23 24.55
CA GLY A 178 -9.45 17.76 23.30
C GLY A 178 -10.45 16.62 23.47
N VAL A 179 -10.28 15.70 24.45
CA VAL A 179 -11.18 14.55 24.63
C VAL A 179 -12.61 15.01 24.99
N PRO A 180 -12.86 15.91 25.98
CA PRO A 180 -14.18 16.48 26.21
C PRO A 180 -14.78 17.21 25.01
N LEU A 181 -13.97 17.95 24.25
CA LEU A 181 -14.45 18.65 23.05
C LEU A 181 -14.84 17.65 21.93
N LEU A 182 -14.11 16.56 21.78
CA LEU A 182 -14.48 15.47 20.86
C LEU A 182 -15.75 14.75 21.31
N LEU A 183 -15.97 14.60 22.63
CA LEU A 183 -17.23 14.07 23.16
C LEU A 183 -18.41 14.99 22.85
N ASN A 184 -18.25 16.31 22.98
CA ASN A 184 -19.27 17.28 22.58
C ASN A 184 -19.60 17.15 21.06
N MET A 185 -18.59 16.94 20.22
CA MET A 185 -18.84 16.67 18.79
C MET A 185 -19.67 15.40 18.56
N ILE A 186 -19.42 14.35 19.31
CA ILE A 186 -20.19 13.10 19.24
C ILE A 186 -21.65 13.33 19.69
N GLU A 187 -21.86 14.14 20.74
CA GLU A 187 -23.17 14.47 21.28
C GLU A 187 -24.05 15.31 20.36
N THR A 188 -23.46 15.96 19.33
CA THR A 188 -24.25 16.63 18.28
C THR A 188 -25.14 15.67 17.49
N GLY A 189 -24.87 14.38 17.51
CA GLY A 189 -25.59 13.36 16.75
C GLY A 189 -25.40 13.43 15.22
N LYS A 190 -24.62 14.39 14.72
CA LYS A 190 -24.36 14.53 13.26
C LYS A 190 -23.31 13.52 12.82
N PRO A 191 -23.58 12.68 11.79
CA PRO A 191 -22.65 11.60 11.38
C PRO A 191 -21.24 12.10 11.05
N GLU A 192 -21.10 13.24 10.37
CA GLU A 192 -19.81 13.81 10.01
C GLU A 192 -18.99 14.23 11.24
N MET A 193 -19.66 14.76 12.28
CA MET A 193 -19.02 15.17 13.53
C MET A 193 -18.59 13.96 14.35
N ILE A 194 -19.44 12.93 14.41
CA ILE A 194 -19.09 11.65 15.06
C ILE A 194 -17.87 11.01 14.36
N LEU A 195 -17.86 10.94 13.04
CA LEU A 195 -16.75 10.39 12.28
C LEU A 195 -15.44 11.17 12.51
N ALA A 196 -15.50 12.49 12.48
CA ALA A 196 -14.33 13.32 12.73
C ALA A 196 -13.77 13.11 14.15
N ALA A 197 -14.64 13.07 15.15
CA ALA A 197 -14.26 12.84 16.54
C ALA A 197 -13.63 11.45 16.74
N ILE A 198 -14.26 10.39 16.23
CA ILE A 198 -13.76 9.01 16.35
C ILE A 198 -12.42 8.84 15.63
N ARG A 199 -12.26 9.39 14.42
CA ARG A 199 -11.00 9.33 13.67
C ARG A 199 -9.88 10.09 14.37
N THR A 200 -10.19 11.21 15.02
CA THR A 200 -9.23 11.99 15.83
C THR A 200 -8.81 11.21 17.08
N LEU A 201 -9.77 10.63 17.83
CA LEU A 201 -9.47 9.75 18.97
C LEU A 201 -8.61 8.55 18.56
N SER A 202 -8.87 7.96 17.39
CA SER A 202 -8.06 6.85 16.87
C SER A 202 -6.60 7.28 16.65
N GLY A 203 -6.36 8.42 16.03
CA GLY A 203 -5.02 8.99 15.87
C GLY A 203 -4.32 9.23 17.21
N MET A 204 -5.05 9.78 18.19
CA MET A 204 -4.52 10.05 19.53
C MET A 204 -4.14 8.78 20.32
N CYS A 205 -4.85 7.67 20.11
CA CYS A 205 -4.56 6.39 20.78
C CYS A 205 -3.37 5.64 20.17
N THR A 206 -3.05 5.91 18.91
CA THR A 206 -2.06 5.14 18.16
C THR A 206 -0.66 5.27 18.77
N GLY A 207 -0.04 4.13 19.14
CA GLY A 207 1.34 4.05 19.57
C GLY A 207 1.63 4.60 20.99
N HIS A 208 0.61 4.97 21.77
CA HIS A 208 0.83 5.57 23.09
C HIS A 208 -0.08 4.97 24.16
N LYS A 209 0.44 3.99 24.93
CA LYS A 209 -0.33 3.21 25.91
C LYS A 209 -1.01 4.07 26.97
N ALA A 210 -0.27 4.98 27.62
CA ALA A 210 -0.81 5.82 28.70
C ALA A 210 -1.97 6.72 28.20
N ARG A 211 -1.80 7.32 27.03
CA ARG A 211 -2.84 8.18 26.40
C ARG A 211 -4.06 7.37 26.00
N ALA A 212 -3.88 6.18 25.43
CA ALA A 212 -4.97 5.28 25.08
C ALA A 212 -5.77 4.86 26.33
N MET A 213 -5.11 4.49 27.43
CA MET A 213 -5.76 4.19 28.71
C MET A 213 -6.54 5.39 29.26
N ALA A 214 -5.94 6.58 29.28
CA ALA A 214 -6.60 7.79 29.73
C ALA A 214 -7.86 8.09 28.90
N ILE A 215 -7.78 7.96 27.57
CA ILE A 215 -8.92 8.17 26.66
C ILE A 215 -10.04 7.16 26.94
N ILE A 216 -9.73 5.88 27.14
CA ILE A 216 -10.75 4.86 27.49
C ILE A 216 -11.46 5.22 28.78
N HIS A 217 -10.73 5.65 29.79
CA HIS A 217 -11.30 6.01 31.08
C HIS A 217 -12.12 7.32 31.03
N MET A 218 -11.76 8.25 30.14
CA MET A 218 -12.50 9.51 29.96
C MET A 218 -13.77 9.32 29.11
N VAL A 219 -13.69 8.53 28.04
CA VAL A 219 -14.81 8.31 27.11
C VAL A 219 -15.75 7.23 27.62
N GLY A 220 -15.20 6.17 28.17
CA GLY A 220 -15.91 4.97 28.61
C GLY A 220 -16.10 3.94 27.48
N ILE A 221 -15.84 2.66 27.79
CA ILE A 221 -15.98 1.54 26.84
C ILE A 221 -17.42 1.41 26.37
N ASP A 222 -18.39 1.56 27.29
CA ASP A 222 -19.83 1.47 26.97
C ASP A 222 -20.29 2.56 26.00
N LYS A 223 -19.75 3.77 26.09
CA LYS A 223 -20.03 4.86 25.15
C LYS A 223 -19.48 4.52 23.77
N LEU A 224 -18.25 4.02 23.68
CA LEU A 224 -17.66 3.58 22.40
C LEU A 224 -18.46 2.44 21.79
N CYS A 225 -18.88 1.45 22.58
CA CYS A 225 -19.75 0.37 22.11
C CYS A 225 -21.10 0.89 21.61
N SER A 226 -21.70 1.89 22.30
CA SER A 226 -22.97 2.49 21.86
C SER A 226 -22.82 3.24 20.52
N ILE A 227 -21.69 3.87 20.28
CA ILE A 227 -21.39 4.54 19.00
C ILE A 227 -21.21 3.50 17.89
N MET A 228 -20.46 2.41 18.15
CA MET A 228 -20.28 1.31 17.18
C MET A 228 -21.60 0.60 16.86
N ALA A 229 -22.56 0.61 17.79
CA ALA A 229 -23.88 0.00 17.63
C ALA A 229 -24.84 0.78 16.71
N LEU A 230 -24.52 2.02 16.35
CA LEU A 230 -25.36 2.86 15.48
C LEU A 230 -25.52 2.21 14.10
N ASP A 231 -26.68 2.47 13.47
CA ASP A 231 -26.96 1.94 12.12
C ASP A 231 -26.31 2.84 11.04
N ASN A 232 -24.99 2.85 11.06
CA ASN A 232 -24.16 3.56 10.07
C ASN A 232 -22.84 2.80 9.88
N GLU A 233 -22.62 2.30 8.68
CA GLU A 233 -21.46 1.49 8.33
C GLU A 233 -20.12 2.22 8.56
N GLU A 234 -20.03 3.49 8.17
CA GLU A 234 -18.78 4.27 8.30
C GLU A 234 -18.43 4.55 9.76
N ILE A 235 -19.44 4.86 10.59
CA ILE A 235 -19.25 5.11 12.03
C ILE A 235 -18.84 3.79 12.71
N ALA A 236 -19.51 2.69 12.41
CA ALA A 236 -19.16 1.38 12.96
C ALA A 236 -17.73 0.99 12.62
N LEU A 237 -17.32 1.17 11.37
CA LEU A 237 -15.95 0.89 10.89
C LEU A 237 -14.91 1.82 11.55
N ALA A 238 -15.19 3.12 11.63
CA ALA A 238 -14.28 4.09 12.28
C ALA A 238 -14.10 3.75 13.77
N THR A 239 -15.16 3.38 14.46
CA THR A 239 -15.11 2.98 15.88
C THR A 239 -14.39 1.65 16.07
N CYS A 240 -14.57 0.70 15.15
CA CYS A 240 -13.78 -0.52 15.10
C CYS A 240 -12.28 -0.23 14.99
N ASN A 241 -11.88 0.69 14.11
CA ASN A 241 -10.49 1.10 13.96
C ASN A 241 -9.95 1.77 15.24
N LEU A 242 -10.75 2.56 15.93
CA LEU A 242 -10.39 3.14 17.22
C LEU A 242 -10.13 2.03 18.27
N PHE A 243 -11.02 1.05 18.40
CA PHE A 243 -10.82 -0.10 19.29
C PHE A 243 -9.56 -0.89 18.91
N GLN A 244 -9.26 -1.04 17.61
CA GLN A 244 -8.04 -1.71 17.16
C GLN A 244 -6.78 -0.93 17.56
N CYS A 245 -6.75 0.40 17.37
CA CYS A 245 -5.64 1.25 17.80
C CYS A 245 -5.43 1.18 19.33
N ILE A 246 -6.54 1.19 20.08
CA ILE A 246 -6.51 1.02 21.54
C ILE A 246 -5.87 -0.32 21.90
N ASN A 247 -6.39 -1.42 21.33
CA ASN A 247 -5.87 -2.75 21.63
C ASN A 247 -4.40 -2.91 21.28
N ASP A 248 -3.98 -2.40 20.12
CA ASP A 248 -2.59 -2.47 19.67
C ASP A 248 -1.66 -1.67 20.59
N SER A 249 -2.10 -0.50 21.07
CA SER A 249 -1.34 0.32 22.02
C SER A 249 -1.27 -0.31 23.42
N LEU A 250 -2.35 -0.93 23.89
CA LEU A 250 -2.40 -1.61 25.20
C LEU A 250 -1.57 -2.89 25.22
N THR A 251 -1.48 -3.61 24.10
CA THR A 251 -0.76 -4.89 23.98
C THR A 251 0.69 -4.73 23.50
N GLY A 252 1.13 -3.50 23.16
CA GLY A 252 2.46 -3.26 22.58
C GLY A 252 2.64 -3.81 21.16
N GLY A 253 1.55 -4.03 20.45
CA GLY A 253 1.55 -4.52 19.05
C GLY A 253 1.97 -3.46 18.03
N ASP A 254 2.00 -2.20 18.40
CA ASP A 254 2.48 -1.11 17.55
C ASP A 254 4.00 -1.02 17.62
N LYS A 255 4.66 -1.25 16.47
CA LYS A 255 6.15 -1.31 16.37
C LYS A 255 6.83 0.06 16.38
N ARG A 256 6.14 1.14 16.68
CA ARG A 256 6.76 2.45 16.81
C ARG A 256 7.55 2.49 18.12
N GLU A 257 8.86 2.46 18.02
CA GLU A 257 9.77 2.73 19.16
C GLU A 257 9.61 4.20 19.57
N TYR A 258 8.65 4.47 20.46
CA TYR A 258 8.64 5.71 21.21
C TYR A 258 9.56 5.55 22.44
N GLY A 259 10.43 6.53 22.63
CA GLY A 259 11.60 6.51 23.50
C GLY A 259 11.40 5.92 24.89
N LYS A 260 12.51 5.56 25.48
CA LYS A 260 12.74 4.82 26.74
C LYS A 260 12.16 5.42 28.04
N GLU A 261 11.02 6.10 28.01
CA GLU A 261 10.40 6.69 29.21
C GLU A 261 9.27 5.84 29.82
N GLU A 262 9.06 4.61 29.41
CA GLU A 262 8.06 3.75 30.03
C GLU A 262 8.60 2.99 31.26
N SER A 263 8.92 3.74 32.31
CA SER A 263 9.15 3.14 33.64
C SER A 263 7.85 2.87 34.41
N LEU A 264 6.67 3.24 33.88
CA LEU A 264 5.37 2.94 34.46
C LEU A 264 4.82 1.65 33.85
N VAL A 265 4.86 0.57 34.61
CA VAL A 265 4.16 -0.69 34.30
C VAL A 265 2.66 -0.44 34.44
N LEU A 266 2.04 0.12 33.41
CA LEU A 266 0.59 0.29 33.34
C LEU A 266 -0.06 -1.06 33.06
N ASP A 267 -0.81 -1.59 34.01
CA ASP A 267 -1.57 -2.84 33.85
C ASP A 267 -2.87 -2.57 33.05
N ALA A 268 -2.86 -2.98 31.80
CA ALA A 268 -4.01 -2.88 30.92
C ALA A 268 -4.91 -4.13 30.92
N ALA A 269 -4.61 -5.15 31.71
CA ALA A 269 -5.33 -6.43 31.69
C ALA A 269 -6.81 -6.29 32.00
N LYS A 270 -7.16 -5.42 32.96
CA LYS A 270 -8.54 -5.14 33.33
C LYS A 270 -9.30 -4.47 32.18
N ASP A 271 -8.71 -3.48 31.51
CA ASP A 271 -9.34 -2.76 30.40
C ASP A 271 -9.52 -3.69 29.21
N LEU A 272 -8.51 -4.47 28.85
CA LEU A 272 -8.60 -5.48 27.78
C LEU A 272 -9.71 -6.51 28.05
N LYS A 273 -9.83 -6.99 29.30
CA LYS A 273 -10.89 -7.92 29.69
C LYS A 273 -12.28 -7.26 29.58
N THR A 274 -12.42 -6.00 30.00
CA THR A 274 -13.67 -5.25 29.90
C THR A 274 -14.06 -5.04 28.45
N ILE A 275 -13.13 -4.64 27.58
CA ILE A 275 -13.35 -4.51 26.13
C ILE A 275 -13.85 -5.84 25.55
N LEU A 276 -13.19 -6.95 25.89
CA LEU A 276 -13.57 -8.27 25.40
C LEU A 276 -15.00 -8.66 25.80
N LEU A 277 -15.37 -8.46 27.08
CA LEU A 277 -16.71 -8.74 27.56
C LEU A 277 -17.77 -7.84 26.89
N SER A 278 -17.48 -6.55 26.75
CA SER A 278 -18.39 -5.61 26.07
C SER A 278 -18.61 -5.98 24.61
N LEU A 279 -17.56 -6.39 23.89
CA LEU A 279 -17.69 -6.89 22.51
C LEU A 279 -18.55 -8.17 22.45
N LEU A 280 -18.36 -9.11 23.37
CA LEU A 280 -19.19 -10.33 23.45
C LEU A 280 -20.67 -10.04 23.76
N GLU A 281 -20.96 -9.00 24.54
CA GLU A 281 -22.35 -8.56 24.75
C GLU A 281 -22.93 -7.92 23.48
N MET A 282 -22.16 -7.12 22.74
CA MET A 282 -22.61 -6.54 21.48
C MET A 282 -22.98 -7.61 20.45
N VAL A 283 -22.26 -8.74 20.42
CA VAL A 283 -22.53 -9.85 19.48
C VAL A 283 -23.98 -10.34 19.58
N SER A 284 -24.57 -10.46 20.77
CA SER A 284 -25.89 -11.03 20.95
C SER A 284 -27.02 -10.03 21.29
N SER A 285 -26.70 -8.73 21.35
CA SER A 285 -27.64 -7.68 21.74
C SER A 285 -28.58 -7.27 20.58
N LYS A 286 -29.89 -7.17 20.82
CA LYS A 286 -30.89 -6.68 19.86
C LYS A 286 -30.72 -5.17 19.54
N LYS A 287 -30.06 -4.41 20.43
CA LYS A 287 -29.85 -2.97 20.27
C LYS A 287 -28.69 -2.60 19.32
N VAL A 288 -27.91 -3.58 18.90
CA VAL A 288 -26.74 -3.39 18.04
C VAL A 288 -27.14 -3.59 16.58
N SER A 289 -26.81 -2.64 15.73
CA SER A 289 -27.01 -2.74 14.28
C SER A 289 -26.25 -3.92 13.67
N GLY A 290 -26.63 -4.34 12.47
CA GLY A 290 -25.90 -5.37 11.72
C GLY A 290 -24.43 -4.98 11.50
N HIS A 291 -24.17 -3.74 11.08
CA HIS A 291 -22.83 -3.21 10.88
C HIS A 291 -22.01 -3.18 12.17
N GLY A 292 -22.60 -2.72 13.29
CA GLY A 292 -21.92 -2.72 14.59
C GLY A 292 -21.58 -4.12 15.08
N ARG A 293 -22.46 -5.09 14.86
CA ARG A 293 -22.26 -6.51 15.19
C ARG A 293 -21.11 -7.11 14.39
N ASP A 294 -21.08 -6.85 13.09
CA ASP A 294 -20.00 -7.31 12.22
C ASP A 294 -18.64 -6.77 12.66
N GLN A 295 -18.58 -5.50 13.08
CA GLN A 295 -17.32 -4.91 13.57
C GLN A 295 -16.91 -5.49 14.94
N ALA A 296 -17.86 -5.80 15.82
CA ALA A 296 -17.56 -6.50 17.07
C ALA A 296 -16.97 -7.90 16.81
N LEU A 297 -17.57 -8.67 15.91
CA LEU A 297 -17.04 -9.98 15.48
C LEU A 297 -15.65 -9.86 14.84
N ASN A 298 -15.43 -8.85 14.01
CA ASN A 298 -14.12 -8.57 13.39
C ASN A 298 -13.05 -8.25 14.43
N LEU A 299 -13.36 -7.44 15.46
CA LEU A 299 -12.43 -7.12 16.54
C LEU A 299 -12.08 -8.37 17.36
N LEU A 300 -13.06 -9.20 17.69
CA LEU A 300 -12.82 -10.48 18.36
C LEU A 300 -11.91 -11.37 17.51
N SER A 301 -12.19 -11.49 16.21
CA SER A 301 -11.40 -12.30 15.28
C SER A 301 -9.94 -11.82 15.15
N LYS A 302 -9.68 -10.52 15.26
CA LYS A 302 -8.33 -9.94 15.13
C LYS A 302 -7.51 -10.02 16.42
N ASN A 303 -8.16 -9.95 17.59
CA ASN A 303 -7.49 -9.66 18.85
C ASN A 303 -7.55 -10.80 19.87
N VAL A 304 -8.42 -11.78 19.70
CA VAL A 304 -8.54 -12.92 20.60
C VAL A 304 -7.54 -14.02 20.30
N PRO A 305 -7.48 -14.58 19.07
CA PRO A 305 -6.50 -15.61 18.76
C PRO A 305 -5.07 -15.06 18.80
N ARG A 306 -4.10 -15.92 19.11
CA ARG A 306 -2.67 -15.58 19.12
C ARG A 306 -2.20 -15.05 17.76
N LYS A 307 -1.36 -14.03 17.79
CA LYS A 307 -0.74 -13.42 16.58
C LYS A 307 0.62 -14.05 16.22
N GLY A 308 0.94 -15.22 16.77
CA GLY A 308 2.18 -15.95 16.47
C GLY A 308 2.93 -16.42 17.73
N LYS A 309 4.19 -16.85 17.56
CA LYS A 309 5.03 -17.44 18.62
C LYS A 309 5.35 -16.49 19.81
N LYS A 310 5.01 -15.22 19.73
CA LYS A 310 5.30 -14.24 20.80
C LYS A 310 4.19 -14.14 21.86
N ASP A 311 2.99 -14.62 21.57
CA ASP A 311 1.91 -14.64 22.55
C ASP A 311 2.08 -15.84 23.48
N PRO A 312 2.06 -15.64 24.81
CA PRO A 312 2.47 -16.68 25.76
C PRO A 312 1.51 -17.85 25.84
N ASP A 313 0.19 -17.62 25.67
CA ASP A 313 -0.84 -18.64 25.80
C ASP A 313 -2.12 -18.31 25.01
N ASN A 314 -3.08 -19.26 24.96
CA ASN A 314 -4.38 -19.10 24.34
C ASN A 314 -5.50 -18.74 25.36
N SER A 315 -5.14 -18.15 26.49
CA SER A 315 -6.08 -17.86 27.58
C SER A 315 -7.26 -16.96 27.15
N ARG A 316 -7.04 -15.99 26.26
CA ARG A 316 -8.11 -15.14 25.72
C ARG A 316 -9.09 -15.94 24.86
N THR A 317 -8.58 -16.89 24.08
CA THR A 317 -9.40 -17.80 23.27
C THR A 317 -10.25 -18.69 24.17
N LEU A 318 -9.69 -19.32 25.19
CA LEU A 318 -10.42 -20.12 26.17
C LEU A 318 -11.48 -19.31 26.90
N PHE A 319 -11.12 -18.11 27.37
CA PHE A 319 -12.07 -17.19 28.01
C PHE A 319 -13.23 -16.82 27.06
N THR A 320 -12.95 -16.58 25.78
CA THR A 320 -13.96 -16.25 24.78
C THR A 320 -14.89 -17.44 24.50
N ILE A 321 -14.36 -18.66 24.46
CA ILE A 321 -15.14 -19.87 24.31
C ILE A 321 -16.10 -20.03 25.49
N ASP A 322 -15.61 -19.91 26.71
CA ASP A 322 -16.45 -20.07 27.92
C ASP A 322 -17.57 -19.04 28.04
N HIS A 323 -17.32 -17.78 27.67
CA HIS A 323 -18.28 -16.67 27.89
C HIS A 323 -19.04 -16.26 26.63
N GLY A 324 -18.57 -16.65 25.43
CA GLY A 324 -19.06 -16.13 24.16
C GLY A 324 -19.42 -17.14 23.09
N LEU A 325 -18.94 -18.39 23.12
CA LEU A 325 -19.16 -19.34 22.05
C LEU A 325 -20.65 -19.53 21.73
N LYS A 326 -21.51 -19.74 22.71
CA LYS A 326 -22.97 -19.88 22.54
C LYS A 326 -23.60 -18.61 21.96
N LYS A 327 -23.05 -17.39 22.25
CA LYS A 327 -23.52 -16.12 21.71
C LYS A 327 -23.15 -16.02 20.22
N ILE A 328 -21.93 -16.45 19.85
CA ILE A 328 -21.45 -16.45 18.44
C ILE A 328 -22.24 -17.47 17.62
N LEU A 329 -22.48 -18.68 18.16
CA LEU A 329 -23.34 -19.70 17.52
C LEU A 329 -24.75 -19.18 17.30
N LYS A 330 -25.32 -18.46 18.30
CA LYS A 330 -26.64 -17.84 18.17
C LYS A 330 -26.70 -16.88 16.99
N VAL A 331 -25.68 -16.06 16.79
CA VAL A 331 -25.62 -15.13 15.66
C VAL A 331 -25.42 -15.87 14.35
N CYS A 332 -24.54 -16.87 14.33
CA CYS A 332 -24.26 -17.69 13.16
C CYS A 332 -25.53 -18.40 12.63
N GLY A 333 -26.44 -18.77 13.50
CA GLY A 333 -27.68 -19.43 13.14
C GLY A 333 -28.85 -18.50 12.82
N GLN A 334 -28.69 -17.17 12.94
CA GLN A 334 -29.79 -16.23 12.64
C GLN A 334 -30.17 -16.28 11.15
N VAL A 335 -31.46 -16.14 10.89
CA VAL A 335 -32.04 -16.10 9.55
C VAL A 335 -32.94 -14.86 9.48
N SER A 336 -32.59 -13.90 8.62
CA SER A 336 -33.24 -12.58 8.58
C SER A 336 -34.74 -12.60 8.30
N GLU A 337 -35.20 -13.63 7.62
CA GLU A 337 -36.62 -13.84 7.23
C GLU A 337 -37.49 -14.37 8.35
N LEU A 338 -36.90 -14.88 9.45
CA LEU A 338 -37.66 -15.36 10.61
C LEU A 338 -38.02 -14.22 11.58
N PRO A 339 -39.12 -14.33 12.32
CA PRO A 339 -39.51 -13.29 13.28
C PRO A 339 -38.53 -13.20 14.45
N ASP A 340 -38.46 -12.03 15.05
CA ASP A 340 -37.69 -11.75 16.29
C ASP A 340 -36.17 -11.97 16.20
N GLN A 341 -35.60 -11.79 15.01
CA GLN A 341 -34.16 -11.96 14.77
C GLN A 341 -33.35 -10.73 15.18
N LEU A 342 -32.04 -10.93 15.30
CA LEU A 342 -31.06 -9.85 15.50
C LEU A 342 -30.88 -9.07 14.20
N PRO A 343 -30.59 -7.75 14.25
CA PRO A 343 -30.16 -7.02 13.05
C PRO A 343 -28.88 -7.63 12.44
N LEU A 344 -28.87 -7.95 11.15
CA LEU A 344 -27.80 -8.63 10.45
C LEU A 344 -27.45 -7.88 9.17
N THR A 345 -26.24 -8.11 8.66
CA THR A 345 -25.86 -7.84 7.28
C THR A 345 -25.78 -9.14 6.48
N ASP A 346 -25.64 -9.04 5.16
CA ASP A 346 -25.42 -10.20 4.29
C ASP A 346 -24.13 -10.97 4.62
N ASN A 347 -23.20 -10.35 5.35
CA ASN A 347 -21.88 -10.91 5.69
C ASN A 347 -21.77 -11.44 7.11
N THR A 348 -22.75 -11.20 7.97
CA THR A 348 -22.64 -11.49 9.43
C THR A 348 -22.34 -12.98 9.69
N GLN A 349 -23.02 -13.91 8.99
CA GLN A 349 -22.77 -15.35 9.15
C GLN A 349 -21.33 -15.72 8.77
N LEU A 350 -20.83 -15.22 7.65
CA LEU A 350 -19.46 -15.47 7.20
C LEU A 350 -18.43 -14.94 8.19
N ILE A 351 -18.64 -13.72 8.72
CA ILE A 351 -17.75 -13.13 9.72
C ILE A 351 -17.74 -13.95 11.01
N ALA A 352 -18.92 -14.41 11.45
CA ALA A 352 -19.03 -15.30 12.60
C ALA A 352 -18.30 -16.64 12.36
N SER A 353 -18.44 -17.21 11.18
CA SER A 353 -17.73 -18.45 10.80
C SER A 353 -16.21 -18.28 10.80
N VAL A 354 -15.70 -17.14 10.30
CA VAL A 354 -14.27 -16.82 10.35
C VAL A 354 -13.78 -16.72 11.80
N LEU A 355 -14.55 -16.08 12.69
CA LEU A 355 -14.21 -16.01 14.11
C LEU A 355 -14.19 -17.41 14.73
N LEU A 356 -15.23 -18.23 14.50
CA LEU A 356 -15.29 -19.60 15.02
C LEU A 356 -14.10 -20.45 14.55
N ASN A 357 -13.71 -20.33 13.29
CA ASN A 357 -12.54 -21.02 12.74
C ASN A 357 -11.25 -20.60 13.45
N ARG A 358 -11.02 -19.27 13.60
CA ARG A 358 -9.83 -18.74 14.26
C ARG A 358 -9.75 -19.15 15.75
N LEU A 359 -10.87 -19.18 16.44
CA LEU A 359 -10.92 -19.67 17.83
C LEU A 359 -10.54 -21.15 17.90
N TYR A 360 -11.07 -21.97 16.98
CA TYR A 360 -10.76 -23.39 16.94
C TYR A 360 -9.30 -23.69 16.56
N ASP A 361 -8.75 -22.97 15.58
CA ASP A 361 -7.36 -23.10 15.13
C ASP A 361 -6.35 -22.68 16.21
N ASP A 362 -6.74 -21.80 17.14
CA ASP A 362 -5.89 -21.36 18.25
C ASP A 362 -5.85 -22.33 19.44
N LEU A 363 -6.68 -23.38 19.43
CA LEU A 363 -6.71 -24.41 20.46
C LEU A 363 -5.47 -25.32 20.30
N THR A 364 -4.79 -25.59 21.42
CA THR A 364 -3.47 -26.24 21.41
C THR A 364 -3.51 -27.72 21.67
N CYS A 365 -4.57 -28.23 22.32
CA CYS A 365 -4.66 -29.63 22.72
C CYS A 365 -6.05 -30.23 22.46
N ASP A 366 -6.11 -31.56 22.41
CA ASP A 366 -7.36 -32.29 22.15
C ASP A 366 -8.48 -32.04 23.19
N PRO A 367 -8.21 -31.94 24.50
CA PRO A 367 -9.24 -31.60 25.46
C PRO A 367 -9.94 -30.27 25.17
N GLU A 368 -9.20 -29.23 24.79
CA GLU A 368 -9.76 -27.93 24.43
C GLU A 368 -10.63 -28.03 23.17
N ARG A 369 -10.14 -28.72 22.13
CA ARG A 369 -10.88 -28.96 20.90
C ARG A 369 -12.14 -29.79 21.12
N ASN A 370 -12.07 -30.80 21.99
CA ASN A 370 -13.23 -31.62 22.34
C ASN A 370 -14.27 -30.77 23.09
N ASN A 371 -13.85 -29.93 24.04
CA ASN A 371 -14.76 -29.01 24.73
C ASN A 371 -15.49 -28.09 23.74
N PHE A 372 -14.77 -27.52 22.77
CA PHE A 372 -15.38 -26.69 21.73
C PHE A 372 -16.43 -27.49 20.92
N ARG A 373 -16.09 -28.71 20.51
CA ARG A 373 -17.01 -29.59 19.78
C ARG A 373 -18.26 -29.95 20.61
N ASP A 374 -18.06 -30.30 21.86
CA ASP A 374 -19.16 -30.67 22.79
C ASP A 374 -20.13 -29.51 22.96
N VAL A 375 -19.64 -28.29 23.16
CA VAL A 375 -20.48 -27.07 23.26
C VAL A 375 -21.28 -26.85 21.98
N CYS A 376 -20.65 -27.03 20.80
CA CYS A 376 -21.33 -26.90 19.49
C CYS A 376 -22.42 -27.97 19.33
N ASP A 377 -22.10 -29.24 19.66
CA ASP A 377 -23.04 -30.36 19.58
C ASP A 377 -24.24 -30.21 20.51
N GLU A 378 -24.00 -29.87 21.78
CA GLU A 378 -25.05 -29.54 22.75
C GLU A 378 -25.95 -28.40 22.27
N TYR A 379 -25.35 -27.32 21.76
CA TYR A 379 -26.08 -26.18 21.27
C TYR A 379 -27.03 -26.57 20.13
N ILE A 380 -26.54 -27.34 19.16
CA ILE A 380 -27.32 -27.77 17.98
C ILE A 380 -28.44 -28.73 18.43
N LYS A 381 -28.12 -29.74 19.25
CA LYS A 381 -29.11 -30.68 19.77
C LYS A 381 -30.23 -29.97 20.54
N SER A 382 -29.90 -28.90 21.27
CA SER A 382 -30.88 -28.07 21.97
C SER A 382 -31.85 -27.30 21.07
N LYS A 383 -31.48 -27.13 19.79
CA LYS A 383 -32.25 -26.36 18.79
C LYS A 383 -33.02 -27.23 17.81
N ILE A 384 -32.64 -28.48 17.61
CA ILE A 384 -33.41 -29.41 16.78
C ILE A 384 -34.68 -29.82 17.52
N ASP A 385 -35.82 -29.30 17.07
CA ASP A 385 -37.14 -29.55 17.69
C ASP A 385 -38.15 -29.87 16.57
N PRO A 386 -38.70 -31.10 16.53
CA PRO A 386 -39.69 -31.48 15.54
C PRO A 386 -40.97 -30.64 15.58
N ASN A 387 -41.26 -29.99 16.73
CA ASN A 387 -42.47 -29.16 16.91
C ASN A 387 -42.23 -27.68 16.67
N ASP A 388 -40.94 -27.27 16.51
CA ASP A 388 -40.54 -25.88 16.25
C ASP A 388 -39.56 -25.84 15.08
N MET A 389 -40.13 -25.67 13.90
CA MET A 389 -39.32 -25.66 12.66
C MET A 389 -38.35 -24.48 12.62
N ASP A 390 -38.68 -23.32 13.22
CA ASP A 390 -37.80 -22.15 13.23
C ASP A 390 -36.53 -22.41 14.04
N LYS A 391 -36.61 -23.13 15.16
CA LYS A 391 -35.43 -23.59 15.90
C LYS A 391 -34.61 -24.58 15.11
N THR A 392 -35.25 -25.51 14.40
CA THR A 392 -34.55 -26.49 13.53
C THR A 392 -33.82 -25.81 12.40
N ILE A 393 -34.43 -24.84 11.72
CA ILE A 393 -33.81 -24.04 10.67
C ILE A 393 -32.61 -23.23 11.22
N HIS A 394 -32.75 -22.68 12.43
CA HIS A 394 -31.63 -22.04 13.12
C HIS A 394 -30.45 -23.01 13.34
N ALA A 395 -30.73 -24.26 13.79
CA ALA A 395 -29.68 -25.27 13.96
C ALA A 395 -28.99 -25.61 12.64
N ILE A 396 -29.75 -25.81 11.57
CA ILE A 396 -29.20 -26.08 10.24
C ILE A 396 -28.34 -24.91 9.73
N ASN A 397 -28.76 -23.68 10.01
CA ASN A 397 -27.99 -22.49 9.63
C ASN A 397 -26.68 -22.37 10.44
N VAL A 398 -26.66 -22.76 11.73
CA VAL A 398 -25.41 -22.88 12.52
C VAL A 398 -24.47 -23.92 11.88
N ILE A 399 -24.99 -25.07 11.52
CA ILE A 399 -24.19 -26.12 10.85
C ILE A 399 -23.62 -25.59 9.53
N SER A 400 -24.43 -24.89 8.74
CA SER A 400 -23.99 -24.23 7.50
C SER A 400 -22.81 -23.27 7.74
N GLY A 401 -22.86 -22.46 8.80
CA GLY A 401 -21.76 -21.60 9.21
C GLY A 401 -20.52 -22.36 9.66
N LEU A 402 -20.67 -23.42 10.45
CA LEU A 402 -19.56 -24.27 10.90
C LEU A 402 -18.92 -25.05 9.74
N LEU A 403 -19.66 -25.31 8.67
CA LEU A 403 -19.11 -25.88 7.42
C LEU A 403 -18.29 -24.85 6.61
N GLN A 404 -18.45 -23.56 6.87
CA GLN A 404 -17.56 -22.50 6.35
C GLN A 404 -16.32 -22.34 7.22
N GLY A 405 -16.37 -22.73 8.49
CA GLY A 405 -15.27 -22.77 9.47
C GLY A 405 -15.78 -22.83 10.91
N PRO A 406 -15.22 -23.71 11.75
CA PRO A 406 -14.19 -24.74 11.51
C PRO A 406 -14.74 -26.01 10.84
N PHE A 407 -14.12 -26.39 9.74
CA PHE A 407 -14.55 -27.54 8.91
C PHE A 407 -14.67 -28.87 9.66
N GLU A 408 -13.74 -29.15 10.58
CA GLU A 408 -13.77 -30.39 11.36
C GLU A 408 -15.05 -30.51 12.18
N VAL A 409 -15.44 -29.42 12.85
CA VAL A 409 -16.64 -29.38 13.69
C VAL A 409 -17.89 -29.49 12.82
N GLY A 410 -18.01 -28.66 11.77
CA GLY A 410 -19.11 -28.73 10.82
C GLY A 410 -19.24 -30.11 10.17
N ASN A 411 -18.10 -30.70 9.82
CA ASN A 411 -18.03 -32.02 9.24
C ASN A 411 -18.46 -33.16 10.20
N ALA A 412 -18.10 -33.06 11.47
CA ALA A 412 -18.52 -34.02 12.48
C ALA A 412 -20.04 -33.98 12.68
N LEU A 413 -20.60 -32.76 12.80
CA LEU A 413 -22.05 -32.55 13.00
C LEU A 413 -22.89 -33.07 11.81
N VAL A 414 -22.49 -32.77 10.58
CA VAL A 414 -23.17 -33.30 9.38
C VAL A 414 -23.04 -34.81 9.25
N GLY A 415 -21.98 -35.39 9.84
CA GLY A 415 -21.82 -36.84 9.92
C GLY A 415 -22.73 -37.53 10.93
N SER A 416 -23.42 -36.77 11.80
CA SER A 416 -24.36 -37.31 12.75
C SER A 416 -25.60 -37.84 12.04
N GLN A 417 -26.15 -38.92 12.56
CA GLN A 417 -27.29 -39.61 11.97
C GLN A 417 -28.51 -38.67 11.83
N GLY A 418 -29.09 -38.60 10.64
CA GLY A 418 -30.31 -37.85 10.33
C GLY A 418 -30.09 -36.40 9.88
N ILE A 419 -28.91 -35.80 10.06
CA ILE A 419 -28.69 -34.39 9.72
C ILE A 419 -28.68 -34.16 8.22
N MET A 420 -27.98 -35.02 7.45
CA MET A 420 -27.97 -34.92 5.99
C MET A 420 -29.33 -35.15 5.37
N GLU A 421 -30.04 -36.16 5.86
CA GLU A 421 -31.39 -36.49 5.44
C GLU A 421 -32.36 -35.34 5.72
N MET A 422 -32.22 -34.68 6.87
CA MET A 422 -33.00 -33.50 7.24
C MET A 422 -32.71 -32.32 6.29
N MET A 423 -31.45 -32.02 6.00
CA MET A 423 -31.09 -30.97 5.06
C MET A 423 -31.69 -31.23 3.67
N VAL A 424 -31.64 -32.46 3.18
CA VAL A 424 -32.23 -32.84 1.88
C VAL A 424 -33.75 -32.73 1.93
N ALA A 425 -34.40 -33.20 3.00
CA ALA A 425 -35.86 -33.14 3.17
C ALA A 425 -36.39 -31.69 3.18
N LEU A 426 -35.66 -30.78 3.83
CA LEU A 426 -36.02 -29.34 3.90
C LEU A 426 -36.01 -28.65 2.53
N CYS A 427 -35.26 -29.15 1.56
CA CYS A 427 -35.33 -28.69 0.17
C CYS A 427 -36.73 -28.93 -0.45
N GLY A 428 -37.47 -29.92 0.02
CA GLY A 428 -38.83 -30.21 -0.39
C GLY A 428 -39.93 -29.45 0.40
N SER A 429 -39.56 -28.59 1.36
CA SER A 429 -40.54 -27.81 2.15
C SER A 429 -41.30 -26.84 1.24
N GLU A 430 -42.54 -26.51 1.64
CA GLU A 430 -43.33 -25.46 1.00
C GLU A 430 -42.89 -24.05 1.41
N ARG A 431 -42.18 -23.90 2.55
CA ARG A 431 -41.66 -22.61 3.02
C ARG A 431 -40.36 -22.23 2.30
N GLU A 432 -40.34 -21.07 1.66
CA GLU A 432 -39.18 -20.57 0.95
C GLU A 432 -37.94 -20.39 1.84
N VAL A 433 -38.15 -20.03 3.12
CA VAL A 433 -37.05 -19.84 4.09
C VAL A 433 -36.35 -21.19 4.38
N ASP A 434 -37.13 -22.27 4.55
CA ASP A 434 -36.57 -23.60 4.76
C ASP A 434 -35.75 -24.07 3.56
N GLN A 435 -36.29 -23.84 2.34
CA GLN A 435 -35.60 -24.16 1.09
C GLN A 435 -34.27 -23.40 0.97
N MET A 436 -34.26 -22.10 1.27
CA MET A 436 -33.06 -21.28 1.20
C MET A 436 -31.97 -21.77 2.13
N VAL A 437 -32.30 -21.97 3.40
CA VAL A 437 -31.33 -22.44 4.43
C VAL A 437 -30.82 -23.83 4.08
N ALA A 438 -31.71 -24.74 3.63
CA ALA A 438 -31.33 -26.08 3.24
C ALA A 438 -30.40 -26.09 2.02
N VAL A 439 -30.72 -25.32 0.98
CA VAL A 439 -29.87 -25.18 -0.22
C VAL A 439 -28.47 -24.66 0.17
N GLU A 440 -28.40 -23.63 1.01
CA GLU A 440 -27.15 -23.05 1.47
C GLU A 440 -26.32 -24.08 2.27
N ALA A 441 -26.95 -24.79 3.19
CA ALA A 441 -26.30 -25.82 3.99
C ALA A 441 -25.76 -26.98 3.11
N LEU A 442 -26.51 -27.39 2.08
CA LEU A 442 -26.08 -28.41 1.14
C LEU A 442 -24.89 -27.93 0.28
N ILE A 443 -24.89 -26.66 -0.13
CA ILE A 443 -23.73 -26.06 -0.85
C ILE A 443 -22.48 -26.19 0.02
N HIS A 444 -22.54 -25.85 1.30
CA HIS A 444 -21.39 -25.93 2.19
C HIS A 444 -21.01 -27.39 2.50
N ALA A 445 -21.97 -28.28 2.71
CA ALA A 445 -21.73 -29.71 2.96
C ALA A 445 -21.07 -30.42 1.78
N SER A 446 -21.33 -30.00 0.53
CA SER A 446 -20.83 -30.65 -0.69
C SER A 446 -19.32 -30.50 -0.96
N THR A 447 -18.59 -29.82 -0.10
CA THR A 447 -17.13 -29.67 -0.24
C THR A 447 -16.38 -31.01 -0.08
N LYS A 448 -16.91 -31.94 0.72
CA LYS A 448 -16.34 -33.29 0.87
C LYS A 448 -16.96 -34.24 -0.14
N MET A 449 -16.12 -34.97 -0.92
CA MET A 449 -16.54 -35.82 -2.01
C MET A 449 -17.62 -36.86 -1.64
N SER A 450 -17.47 -37.54 -0.50
CA SER A 450 -18.46 -38.51 -0.03
C SER A 450 -19.85 -37.91 0.21
N ARG A 451 -19.91 -36.65 0.63
CA ARG A 451 -21.17 -35.96 0.85
C ARG A 451 -21.72 -35.40 -0.45
N ALA A 452 -20.86 -34.89 -1.34
CA ALA A 452 -21.27 -34.53 -2.68
C ALA A 452 -21.96 -35.70 -3.37
N SER A 453 -21.40 -36.91 -3.30
CA SER A 453 -22.00 -38.14 -3.85
C SER A 453 -23.32 -38.48 -3.20
N PHE A 454 -23.46 -38.34 -1.87
CA PHE A 454 -24.75 -38.56 -1.19
C PHE A 454 -25.82 -37.55 -1.64
N ILE A 455 -25.47 -36.25 -1.75
CA ILE A 455 -26.39 -35.21 -2.20
C ILE A 455 -26.76 -35.40 -3.67
N ILE A 456 -25.83 -35.82 -4.51
CA ILE A 456 -26.09 -36.13 -5.92
C ILE A 456 -27.14 -37.26 -6.01
N THR A 457 -27.00 -38.30 -5.20
CA THR A 457 -27.93 -39.43 -5.21
C THR A 457 -29.31 -39.08 -4.69
N ASN A 458 -29.39 -38.31 -3.58
CA ASN A 458 -30.65 -38.11 -2.85
C ASN A 458 -31.26 -36.71 -3.02
N GLY A 459 -30.48 -35.67 -3.41
CA GLY A 459 -30.88 -34.27 -3.37
C GLY A 459 -30.87 -33.51 -4.71
N VAL A 460 -30.13 -33.99 -5.72
CA VAL A 460 -30.00 -33.29 -7.02
C VAL A 460 -31.34 -33.09 -7.71
N SER A 461 -32.25 -34.08 -7.64
CA SER A 461 -33.60 -33.96 -8.21
C SER A 461 -34.39 -32.82 -7.56
N LEU A 462 -34.30 -32.70 -6.24
CA LEU A 462 -34.95 -31.62 -5.47
C LEU A 462 -34.37 -30.24 -5.83
N LEU A 463 -33.06 -30.12 -5.90
CA LEU A 463 -32.39 -28.87 -6.32
C LEU A 463 -32.81 -28.45 -7.74
N LYS A 464 -32.91 -29.42 -8.69
CA LYS A 464 -33.43 -29.16 -10.04
C LYS A 464 -34.88 -28.74 -10.04
N ASP A 465 -35.70 -29.32 -9.17
CA ASP A 465 -37.10 -28.95 -9.02
C ASP A 465 -37.30 -27.57 -8.43
N ILE A 466 -36.53 -27.22 -7.39
CA ILE A 466 -36.49 -25.86 -6.85
C ILE A 466 -36.12 -24.86 -7.96
N TYR A 467 -35.04 -25.11 -8.67
CA TYR A 467 -34.59 -24.24 -9.77
C TYR A 467 -35.67 -24.01 -10.83
N LYS A 468 -36.47 -25.04 -11.18
CA LYS A 468 -37.51 -24.95 -12.18
C LYS A 468 -38.79 -24.31 -11.67
N LYS A 469 -39.23 -24.62 -10.44
CA LYS A 469 -40.55 -24.30 -9.90
C LYS A 469 -40.63 -23.00 -9.11
N THR A 470 -39.55 -22.62 -8.42
CA THR A 470 -39.57 -21.42 -7.58
C THR A 470 -39.71 -20.14 -8.40
N LYS A 471 -40.49 -19.18 -7.89
CA LYS A 471 -40.60 -17.82 -8.42
C LYS A 471 -39.59 -16.86 -7.78
N ASN A 472 -39.04 -17.27 -6.64
CA ASN A 472 -38.04 -16.49 -5.90
C ASN A 472 -36.68 -16.59 -6.61
N GLU A 473 -36.23 -15.48 -7.20
CA GLU A 473 -34.98 -15.44 -7.94
C GLU A 473 -33.75 -15.77 -7.10
N LYS A 474 -33.74 -15.39 -5.82
CA LYS A 474 -32.64 -15.71 -4.89
C LYS A 474 -32.51 -17.22 -4.70
N ILE A 475 -33.62 -17.90 -4.35
CA ILE A 475 -33.64 -19.34 -4.15
C ILE A 475 -33.30 -20.06 -5.47
N LYS A 476 -33.81 -19.57 -6.58
CA LYS A 476 -33.54 -20.12 -7.91
C LYS A 476 -32.04 -20.12 -8.24
N ILE A 477 -31.38 -18.96 -8.09
CA ILE A 477 -29.94 -18.88 -8.40
C ILE A 477 -29.09 -19.64 -7.38
N ARG A 478 -29.45 -19.66 -6.07
CA ARG A 478 -28.73 -20.47 -5.08
C ARG A 478 -28.85 -21.97 -5.36
N SER A 479 -30.01 -22.45 -5.80
CA SER A 479 -30.17 -23.86 -6.25
C SER A 479 -29.28 -24.16 -7.46
N LEU A 480 -29.16 -23.20 -8.41
CA LEU A 480 -28.22 -23.31 -9.53
C LEU A 480 -26.78 -23.42 -9.05
N VAL A 481 -26.36 -22.57 -8.08
CA VAL A 481 -25.00 -22.62 -7.51
C VAL A 481 -24.75 -23.96 -6.83
N GLY A 482 -25.73 -24.52 -6.09
CA GLY A 482 -25.66 -25.85 -5.52
C GLY A 482 -25.39 -26.93 -6.58
N LEU A 483 -26.13 -26.87 -7.70
CA LEU A 483 -25.91 -27.78 -8.82
C LEU A 483 -24.53 -27.59 -9.46
N CYS A 484 -24.03 -26.35 -9.56
CA CYS A 484 -22.69 -26.04 -10.07
C CYS A 484 -21.59 -26.65 -9.18
N LYS A 485 -21.72 -26.48 -7.87
CA LYS A 485 -20.76 -27.02 -6.91
C LYS A 485 -20.72 -28.53 -6.89
N LEU A 486 -21.89 -29.18 -6.99
CA LEU A 486 -22.00 -30.63 -7.12
C LEU A 486 -21.42 -31.12 -8.45
N GLY A 487 -21.64 -30.38 -9.54
CA GLY A 487 -21.06 -30.70 -10.85
C GLY A 487 -19.54 -30.56 -10.90
N SER A 488 -18.95 -29.70 -10.05
CA SER A 488 -17.51 -29.52 -9.92
C SER A 488 -16.86 -30.50 -8.92
N ALA A 489 -17.62 -31.38 -8.30
CA ALA A 489 -17.09 -32.39 -7.41
C ALA A 489 -16.08 -33.28 -8.15
N GLY A 490 -14.87 -33.44 -7.58
CA GLY A 490 -13.73 -34.06 -8.28
C GLY A 490 -12.62 -33.06 -8.64
N GLY A 491 -12.91 -31.77 -8.61
CA GLY A 491 -11.94 -30.69 -8.88
C GLY A 491 -11.44 -30.70 -10.34
N ASP A 492 -10.13 -30.64 -10.52
CA ASP A 492 -9.43 -30.67 -11.81
C ASP A 492 -9.23 -32.07 -12.38
N ASP A 493 -9.54 -33.12 -11.57
CA ASP A 493 -9.50 -34.52 -12.01
C ASP A 493 -10.81 -34.88 -12.72
N TYR A 494 -10.78 -34.83 -14.05
CA TYR A 494 -11.99 -35.03 -14.83
C TYR A 494 -12.53 -36.48 -14.80
N SER A 495 -11.70 -37.45 -14.42
CA SER A 495 -12.13 -38.85 -14.26
C SER A 495 -13.02 -39.06 -13.02
N LEU A 496 -12.98 -38.17 -12.04
CA LEU A 496 -13.83 -38.16 -10.84
C LEU A 496 -15.15 -37.42 -10.99
N ARG A 497 -15.46 -36.87 -12.15
CA ARG A 497 -16.71 -36.12 -12.38
C ARG A 497 -17.94 -37.01 -12.17
N GLN A 498 -18.87 -36.46 -11.38
CA GLN A 498 -20.10 -37.16 -11.01
C GLN A 498 -21.27 -36.88 -11.98
N PHE A 499 -21.21 -35.80 -12.73
CA PHE A 499 -22.25 -35.43 -13.68
C PHE A 499 -21.93 -35.98 -15.08
N ALA A 500 -22.97 -36.26 -15.87
CA ALA A 500 -22.82 -36.66 -17.25
C ALA A 500 -22.15 -35.57 -18.08
N GLU A 501 -21.39 -35.99 -19.09
CA GLU A 501 -20.74 -35.11 -20.06
C GLU A 501 -21.71 -34.07 -20.65
N GLY A 502 -21.27 -32.84 -20.81
CA GLY A 502 -22.07 -31.70 -21.28
C GLY A 502 -23.04 -31.12 -20.24
N SER A 503 -23.11 -31.66 -19.03
CA SER A 503 -24.01 -31.13 -17.99
C SER A 503 -23.43 -29.88 -17.32
N THR A 504 -22.13 -29.80 -17.10
CA THR A 504 -21.43 -28.65 -16.52
C THR A 504 -21.48 -27.44 -17.44
N GLU A 505 -21.34 -27.64 -18.75
CA GLU A 505 -21.46 -26.59 -19.77
C GLU A 505 -22.86 -26.00 -19.84
N LYS A 506 -23.90 -26.84 -19.67
CA LYS A 506 -25.29 -26.38 -19.60
C LYS A 506 -25.52 -25.53 -18.35
N LEU A 507 -24.98 -25.93 -17.20
CA LEU A 507 -25.06 -25.15 -15.97
C LEU A 507 -24.30 -23.81 -16.11
N ALA A 508 -23.09 -23.85 -16.68
CA ALA A 508 -22.30 -22.66 -16.96
C ALA A 508 -23.02 -21.65 -17.90
N LYS A 509 -23.71 -22.19 -18.92
CA LYS A 509 -24.56 -21.37 -19.81
C LYS A 509 -25.69 -20.67 -19.06
N GLN A 510 -26.31 -21.35 -18.08
CA GLN A 510 -27.32 -20.70 -17.23
C GLN A 510 -26.69 -19.60 -16.35
N CYS A 511 -25.54 -19.87 -15.72
CA CYS A 511 -24.83 -18.87 -14.94
C CYS A 511 -24.48 -17.63 -15.78
N ARG A 512 -23.99 -17.81 -17.03
CA ARG A 512 -23.71 -16.71 -17.94
C ARG A 512 -24.97 -15.89 -18.29
N LYS A 513 -26.13 -16.51 -18.45
CA LYS A 513 -27.41 -15.80 -18.65
C LYS A 513 -27.76 -14.90 -17.45
N TRP A 514 -27.57 -15.41 -16.21
CA TRP A 514 -27.81 -14.63 -15.02
C TRP A 514 -26.80 -13.48 -14.89
N LEU A 515 -25.53 -13.76 -15.15
CA LEU A 515 -24.44 -12.79 -15.06
C LEU A 515 -24.64 -11.59 -16.02
N CYS A 516 -25.06 -11.87 -17.26
CA CYS A 516 -25.25 -10.88 -18.31
C CYS A 516 -26.60 -10.15 -18.27
N ASN A 517 -27.52 -10.54 -17.39
CA ASN A 517 -28.84 -9.93 -17.32
C ASN A 517 -28.79 -8.59 -16.56
N PRO A 518 -28.98 -7.44 -17.25
CA PRO A 518 -28.91 -6.12 -16.59
C PRO A 518 -30.12 -5.82 -15.68
N MET A 519 -31.22 -6.59 -15.81
CA MET A 519 -32.44 -6.41 -15.01
C MET A 519 -32.29 -6.97 -13.59
N ILE A 520 -31.26 -7.77 -13.34
CA ILE A 520 -30.99 -8.39 -12.04
C ILE A 520 -29.97 -7.55 -11.27
N ASP A 521 -30.22 -7.36 -9.97
CA ASP A 521 -29.33 -6.61 -9.11
C ASP A 521 -27.92 -7.25 -8.98
N ALA A 522 -26.90 -6.43 -8.68
CA ALA A 522 -25.53 -6.89 -8.58
C ALA A 522 -25.32 -7.93 -7.47
N LYS A 523 -26.08 -7.84 -6.36
CA LYS A 523 -26.02 -8.79 -5.25
C LYS A 523 -26.47 -10.17 -5.67
N THR A 524 -27.51 -10.27 -6.49
CA THR A 524 -28.00 -11.55 -7.03
C THR A 524 -27.08 -12.08 -8.14
N ARG A 525 -26.55 -11.22 -9.03
CA ARG A 525 -25.59 -11.63 -10.08
C ARG A 525 -24.27 -12.18 -9.52
N LYS A 526 -23.85 -11.79 -8.31
CA LYS A 526 -22.64 -12.34 -7.67
C LYS A 526 -22.67 -13.86 -7.52
N TRP A 527 -23.83 -14.43 -7.28
CA TRP A 527 -23.99 -15.88 -7.16
C TRP A 527 -23.77 -16.61 -8.49
N ALA A 528 -24.06 -15.95 -9.61
CA ALA A 528 -23.73 -16.51 -10.93
C ALA A 528 -22.22 -16.65 -11.13
N ILE A 529 -21.42 -15.67 -10.63
CA ILE A 529 -19.95 -15.77 -10.66
C ILE A 529 -19.47 -16.87 -9.70
N GLU A 530 -20.08 -17.01 -8.54
CA GLU A 530 -19.76 -18.11 -7.61
C GLU A 530 -19.96 -19.47 -8.29
N GLY A 531 -21.08 -19.66 -8.99
CA GLY A 531 -21.33 -20.86 -9.78
C GLY A 531 -20.28 -21.11 -10.87
N LEU A 532 -19.86 -20.05 -11.58
CA LEU A 532 -18.79 -20.12 -12.56
C LEU A 532 -17.44 -20.44 -11.93
N ALA A 533 -17.15 -19.90 -10.75
CA ALA A 533 -15.91 -20.20 -10.03
C ALA A 533 -15.79 -21.70 -9.70
N TYR A 534 -16.89 -22.38 -9.38
CA TYR A 534 -16.89 -23.82 -9.24
C TYR A 534 -16.73 -24.55 -10.58
N LEU A 535 -17.53 -24.19 -11.59
CA LEU A 535 -17.58 -24.91 -12.86
C LEU A 535 -16.36 -24.70 -13.74
N THR A 536 -15.61 -23.60 -13.58
CA THR A 536 -14.38 -23.35 -14.33
C THR A 536 -13.20 -24.24 -13.89
N ASN A 537 -13.39 -25.16 -12.94
CA ASN A 537 -12.49 -26.30 -12.79
C ASN A 537 -12.57 -27.25 -14.02
N ASP A 538 -13.71 -27.28 -14.69
CA ASP A 538 -13.90 -28.04 -15.92
C ASP A 538 -13.27 -27.34 -17.13
N ALA A 539 -12.40 -28.05 -17.86
CA ALA A 539 -11.64 -27.48 -18.96
C ALA A 539 -12.52 -27.05 -20.16
N ASP A 540 -13.64 -27.74 -20.42
CA ASP A 540 -14.59 -27.38 -21.47
C ASP A 540 -15.33 -26.09 -21.09
N VAL A 541 -15.73 -25.95 -19.82
CA VAL A 541 -16.34 -24.73 -19.31
C VAL A 541 -15.39 -23.54 -19.36
N LYS A 542 -14.09 -23.74 -19.05
CA LYS A 542 -13.07 -22.66 -19.14
C LYS A 542 -13.01 -22.10 -20.56
N ASP A 543 -12.90 -23.00 -21.55
CA ASP A 543 -12.76 -22.59 -22.94
C ASP A 543 -14.00 -21.84 -23.44
N ASP A 544 -15.20 -22.41 -23.18
CA ASP A 544 -16.46 -21.76 -23.54
C ASP A 544 -16.67 -20.41 -22.86
N PHE A 545 -16.23 -20.30 -21.60
CA PHE A 545 -16.39 -19.05 -20.83
C PHE A 545 -15.50 -17.92 -21.36
N VAL A 546 -14.23 -18.21 -21.68
CA VAL A 546 -13.33 -17.18 -22.20
C VAL A 546 -13.61 -16.78 -23.65
N GLU A 547 -14.44 -17.56 -24.38
CA GLU A 547 -14.95 -17.19 -25.69
C GLU A 547 -16.14 -16.22 -25.63
N ASP A 548 -16.83 -16.18 -24.51
CA ASP A 548 -17.99 -15.31 -24.28
C ASP A 548 -17.56 -13.91 -23.80
N GLU A 549 -17.29 -13.02 -24.76
CA GLU A 549 -16.85 -11.64 -24.46
C GLU A 549 -17.88 -10.86 -23.61
N GLN A 550 -19.18 -11.14 -23.76
CA GLN A 550 -20.23 -10.49 -22.95
C GLN A 550 -20.16 -10.93 -21.48
N ALA A 551 -19.98 -12.23 -21.25
CA ALA A 551 -19.85 -12.77 -19.91
C ALA A 551 -18.57 -12.26 -19.22
N LEU A 552 -17.44 -12.20 -19.95
CA LEU A 552 -16.19 -11.62 -19.44
C LEU A 552 -16.35 -10.16 -19.04
N LYS A 553 -16.96 -9.33 -19.91
CA LYS A 553 -17.22 -7.91 -19.59
C LYS A 553 -18.13 -7.75 -18.38
N ALA A 554 -19.21 -8.54 -18.29
CA ALA A 554 -20.12 -8.51 -17.15
C ALA A 554 -19.41 -8.92 -15.83
N MET A 555 -18.53 -9.91 -15.88
CA MET A 555 -17.69 -10.31 -14.73
C MET A 555 -16.72 -9.20 -14.33
N PHE A 556 -16.04 -8.55 -15.28
CA PHE A 556 -15.10 -7.48 -15.01
C PHE A 556 -15.79 -6.21 -14.47
N ASP A 557 -17.01 -5.94 -14.91
CA ASP A 557 -17.81 -4.85 -14.35
C ASP A 557 -18.23 -5.11 -12.90
N LEU A 558 -18.60 -6.34 -12.57
CA LEU A 558 -18.88 -6.73 -11.19
C LEU A 558 -17.63 -6.71 -10.31
N ALA A 559 -16.45 -7.01 -10.85
CA ALA A 559 -15.18 -6.92 -10.12
C ALA A 559 -14.84 -5.50 -9.64
N LYS A 560 -15.49 -4.46 -10.19
CA LYS A 560 -15.37 -3.07 -9.73
C LYS A 560 -16.13 -2.81 -8.42
N SER A 561 -16.97 -3.74 -7.98
CA SER A 561 -17.68 -3.64 -6.71
C SER A 561 -16.73 -3.76 -5.52
N LYS A 562 -17.14 -3.21 -4.37
CA LYS A 562 -16.41 -3.37 -3.10
C LYS A 562 -16.85 -4.62 -2.32
N ASP A 563 -17.48 -5.58 -2.97
CA ASP A 563 -17.94 -6.82 -2.34
C ASP A 563 -16.81 -7.87 -2.32
N LYS A 564 -16.39 -8.25 -1.12
CA LYS A 564 -15.33 -9.24 -0.89
C LYS A 564 -15.61 -10.59 -1.58
N THR A 565 -16.87 -11.03 -1.57
CA THR A 565 -17.25 -12.34 -2.12
C THR A 565 -17.20 -12.33 -3.65
N ILE A 566 -17.57 -11.22 -4.29
CA ILE A 566 -17.44 -11.04 -5.73
C ILE A 566 -15.97 -11.06 -6.14
N ILE A 567 -15.11 -10.28 -5.48
CA ILE A 567 -13.68 -10.20 -5.78
C ILE A 567 -13.04 -11.59 -5.65
N TYR A 568 -13.38 -12.33 -4.60
CA TYR A 568 -12.89 -13.70 -4.40
C TYR A 568 -13.34 -14.66 -5.51
N ALA A 569 -14.63 -14.65 -5.87
CA ALA A 569 -15.17 -15.53 -6.91
C ALA A 569 -14.59 -15.21 -8.30
N VAL A 570 -14.41 -13.93 -8.63
CA VAL A 570 -13.73 -13.49 -9.85
C VAL A 570 -12.27 -13.97 -9.86
N ALA A 571 -11.54 -13.80 -8.76
CA ALA A 571 -10.16 -14.26 -8.63
C ALA A 571 -10.07 -15.80 -8.82
N CYS A 572 -10.95 -16.58 -8.18
CA CYS A 572 -11.03 -18.04 -8.39
C CYS A 572 -11.29 -18.40 -9.85
N THR A 573 -12.26 -17.75 -10.49
CA THR A 573 -12.58 -18.00 -11.90
C THR A 573 -11.37 -17.73 -12.80
N LEU A 574 -10.63 -16.64 -12.57
CA LEU A 574 -9.44 -16.29 -13.34
C LEU A 574 -8.28 -17.27 -13.07
N VAL A 575 -8.07 -17.66 -11.82
CA VAL A 575 -7.08 -18.71 -11.46
C VAL A 575 -7.38 -20.01 -12.20
N ASN A 576 -8.65 -20.42 -12.25
CA ASN A 576 -9.06 -21.62 -12.97
C ASN A 576 -8.84 -21.46 -14.49
N CYS A 577 -9.26 -20.35 -15.10
CA CYS A 577 -9.09 -20.11 -16.53
C CYS A 577 -7.62 -20.03 -16.97
N THR A 578 -6.73 -19.57 -16.10
CA THR A 578 -5.28 -19.51 -16.33
C THR A 578 -4.52 -20.76 -15.86
N ASN A 579 -5.21 -21.74 -15.29
CA ASN A 579 -4.64 -22.96 -14.71
C ASN A 579 -3.52 -22.70 -13.66
N THR A 580 -3.67 -21.64 -12.87
CA THR A 580 -2.70 -21.22 -11.85
C THR A 580 -3.10 -21.65 -10.43
N TYR A 581 -4.05 -22.55 -10.29
CA TYR A 581 -4.35 -23.20 -9.00
C TYR A 581 -3.17 -24.07 -8.53
N GLU A 582 -3.11 -24.37 -7.24
CA GLU A 582 -2.07 -25.23 -6.68
C GLU A 582 -2.23 -26.65 -7.22
N LYS A 583 -1.26 -27.08 -8.00
CA LYS A 583 -1.18 -28.47 -8.44
C LYS A 583 -0.48 -29.28 -7.37
N LYS A 584 -1.04 -30.41 -7.00
CA LYS A 584 -0.31 -31.43 -6.23
C LYS A 584 0.83 -31.94 -7.11
N GLU A 585 2.06 -31.89 -6.60
CA GLU A 585 3.19 -32.50 -7.31
C GLU A 585 2.90 -34.01 -7.53
N ILE A 586 2.82 -34.36 -8.79
CA ILE A 586 2.68 -35.76 -9.18
C ILE A 586 4.08 -36.35 -9.29
N ILE A 587 4.50 -37.01 -8.23
CA ILE A 587 5.80 -37.68 -8.20
C ILE A 587 5.69 -38.92 -9.11
N PRO A 588 6.49 -39.05 -10.19
CA PRO A 588 6.35 -40.13 -11.18
C PRO A 588 6.41 -41.55 -10.58
N GLU A 589 7.23 -41.73 -9.55
CA GLU A 589 7.39 -42.99 -8.82
C GLU A 589 6.12 -43.37 -8.07
N LEU A 590 5.44 -42.37 -7.43
CA LEU A 590 4.16 -42.60 -6.76
C LEU A 590 3.04 -42.91 -7.74
N VAL A 591 3.06 -42.36 -8.96
CA VAL A 591 2.12 -42.70 -10.03
C VAL A 591 2.28 -44.15 -10.45
N GLN A 592 3.51 -44.63 -10.64
CA GLN A 592 3.77 -46.05 -10.97
C GLN A 592 3.31 -46.97 -9.85
N LEU A 593 3.58 -46.60 -8.59
CA LEU A 593 3.15 -47.37 -7.43
C LEU A 593 1.62 -47.41 -7.31
N ALA A 594 0.94 -46.26 -7.54
CA ALA A 594 -0.52 -46.16 -7.54
C ALA A 594 -1.13 -47.03 -8.65
N LYS A 595 -0.58 -47.04 -9.87
CA LYS A 595 -0.99 -47.93 -10.98
C LYS A 595 -0.80 -49.38 -10.62
N PHE A 596 0.34 -49.72 -10.02
CA PHE A 596 0.62 -51.10 -9.59
C PHE A 596 -0.35 -51.57 -8.50
N SER A 597 -0.64 -50.72 -7.53
CA SER A 597 -1.59 -50.99 -6.43
C SER A 597 -3.06 -50.79 -6.81
N LYS A 598 -3.37 -50.55 -8.08
CA LYS A 598 -4.73 -50.24 -8.60
C LYS A 598 -5.43 -49.10 -7.87
N GLN A 599 -4.66 -48.15 -7.40
CA GLN A 599 -5.18 -46.90 -6.83
C GLN A 599 -5.46 -45.90 -7.94
N HIS A 600 -6.34 -44.96 -7.63
CA HIS A 600 -6.70 -43.87 -8.56
C HIS A 600 -5.51 -42.97 -8.86
N VAL A 601 -5.33 -42.67 -10.15
CA VAL A 601 -4.34 -41.69 -10.64
C VAL A 601 -5.09 -40.55 -11.29
N PRO A 602 -4.88 -39.31 -10.85
CA PRO A 602 -5.55 -38.12 -11.45
C PRO A 602 -5.26 -38.02 -12.95
N GLU A 603 -6.28 -37.71 -13.73
CA GLU A 603 -6.17 -37.53 -15.18
C GLU A 603 -6.31 -36.05 -15.56
N GLN A 604 -5.32 -35.53 -16.29
CA GLN A 604 -5.38 -34.17 -16.83
C GLN A 604 -6.19 -34.11 -18.12
N HIS A 605 -7.17 -33.22 -18.20
CA HIS A 605 -7.94 -33.02 -19.39
C HIS A 605 -7.08 -32.50 -20.56
N PRO A 606 -7.30 -32.96 -21.82
CA PRO A 606 -6.53 -32.50 -23.00
C PRO A 606 -6.52 -30.99 -23.20
N LYS A 607 -7.59 -30.27 -22.87
CA LYS A 607 -7.70 -28.80 -22.96
C LYS A 607 -6.97 -28.06 -21.81
N ASP A 608 -6.39 -28.77 -20.84
CA ASP A 608 -5.53 -28.18 -19.81
C ASP A 608 -4.03 -28.21 -20.17
N LYS A 609 -3.70 -28.57 -21.43
CA LYS A 609 -2.36 -28.42 -21.99
C LYS A 609 -2.02 -26.97 -22.28
N LYS A 610 -0.71 -26.68 -22.31
CA LYS A 610 -0.18 -25.30 -22.46
C LYS A 610 -0.79 -24.52 -23.63
N ASP A 611 -0.95 -25.14 -24.80
CA ASP A 611 -1.48 -24.48 -25.99
C ASP A 611 -2.90 -23.91 -25.80
N PHE A 612 -3.74 -24.60 -25.04
CA PHE A 612 -5.09 -24.14 -24.70
C PHE A 612 -5.05 -23.04 -23.63
N ILE A 613 -4.17 -23.17 -22.64
CA ILE A 613 -3.96 -22.14 -21.61
C ILE A 613 -3.53 -20.83 -22.27
N ASP A 614 -2.55 -20.89 -23.16
CA ASP A 614 -2.03 -19.71 -23.87
C ASP A 614 -3.13 -19.02 -24.71
N LYS A 615 -4.01 -19.80 -25.36
CA LYS A 615 -5.17 -19.24 -26.07
C LYS A 615 -6.15 -18.53 -25.12
N ARG A 616 -6.44 -19.15 -23.96
CA ARG A 616 -7.32 -18.55 -22.95
C ARG A 616 -6.73 -17.24 -22.39
N VAL A 617 -5.43 -17.25 -22.07
CA VAL A 617 -4.71 -16.06 -21.59
C VAL A 617 -4.81 -14.93 -22.61
N LYS A 618 -4.59 -15.19 -23.90
CA LYS A 618 -4.69 -14.17 -24.95
C LYS A 618 -6.10 -13.59 -25.07
N ARG A 619 -7.14 -14.42 -24.96
CA ARG A 619 -8.54 -13.96 -24.96
C ARG A 619 -8.85 -13.09 -23.74
N LEU A 620 -8.40 -13.49 -22.54
CA LEU A 620 -8.55 -12.70 -21.32
C LEU A 620 -7.86 -11.33 -21.43
N LEU A 621 -6.65 -11.28 -21.97
CA LEU A 621 -5.91 -10.03 -22.20
C LEU A 621 -6.67 -9.11 -23.18
N LYS A 622 -7.18 -9.68 -24.29
CA LYS A 622 -7.99 -8.94 -25.27
C LYS A 622 -9.27 -8.39 -24.63
N ALA A 623 -9.91 -9.14 -23.75
CA ALA A 623 -11.11 -8.72 -23.03
C ALA A 623 -10.86 -7.67 -21.93
N GLY A 624 -9.58 -7.34 -21.61
CA GLY A 624 -9.22 -6.30 -20.65
C GLY A 624 -9.07 -6.78 -19.21
N VAL A 625 -8.73 -8.04 -18.99
CA VAL A 625 -8.54 -8.65 -17.66
C VAL A 625 -7.58 -7.85 -16.78
N THR A 626 -6.50 -7.30 -17.34
CA THR A 626 -5.50 -6.54 -16.58
C THR A 626 -6.10 -5.28 -15.96
N SER A 627 -6.99 -4.58 -16.69
CA SER A 627 -7.71 -3.42 -16.17
C SER A 627 -8.63 -3.79 -15.00
N ALA A 628 -9.32 -4.93 -15.10
CA ALA A 628 -10.17 -5.44 -14.03
C ALA A 628 -9.34 -5.80 -12.78
N LEU A 629 -8.22 -6.53 -12.95
CA LEU A 629 -7.29 -6.85 -11.88
C LEU A 629 -6.73 -5.59 -11.21
N ALA A 630 -6.36 -4.57 -11.99
CA ALA A 630 -5.85 -3.31 -11.46
C ALA A 630 -6.88 -2.55 -10.61
N VAL A 631 -8.17 -2.70 -10.90
CA VAL A 631 -9.26 -2.16 -10.05
C VAL A 631 -9.40 -2.97 -8.78
N MET A 632 -9.37 -4.32 -8.86
CA MET A 632 -9.48 -5.20 -7.70
C MET A 632 -8.34 -4.96 -6.68
N VAL A 633 -7.11 -4.78 -7.15
CA VAL A 633 -5.95 -4.51 -6.28
C VAL A 633 -6.07 -3.19 -5.50
N LYS A 634 -6.85 -2.24 -5.98
CA LYS A 634 -7.11 -0.96 -5.27
C LYS A 634 -8.14 -1.06 -4.15
N ALA A 635 -8.78 -2.22 -3.99
CA ALA A 635 -9.73 -2.41 -2.90
C ALA A 635 -9.01 -2.40 -1.53
N ASP A 636 -9.72 -1.94 -0.50
CA ASP A 636 -9.18 -1.87 0.86
C ASP A 636 -8.77 -3.26 1.39
N ASN A 637 -7.79 -3.31 2.27
CA ASN A 637 -7.31 -4.57 2.89
C ASN A 637 -8.39 -5.33 3.67
N SER A 638 -9.49 -4.70 4.06
CA SER A 638 -10.65 -5.36 4.66
C SER A 638 -11.43 -6.21 3.65
N ILE A 639 -11.35 -5.84 2.37
CA ILE A 639 -12.04 -6.48 1.25
C ILE A 639 -11.09 -7.45 0.53
N LEU A 640 -9.87 -7.00 0.23
CA LEU A 640 -8.86 -7.77 -0.47
C LEU A 640 -8.00 -8.55 0.52
N THR A 641 -8.35 -9.81 0.76
CA THR A 641 -7.59 -10.70 1.68
C THR A 641 -6.25 -11.09 1.09
N ASP A 642 -5.30 -11.49 1.96
CA ASP A 642 -3.98 -11.96 1.51
C ASP A 642 -4.06 -13.17 0.57
N GLN A 643 -5.02 -14.07 0.80
CA GLN A 643 -5.31 -15.18 -0.11
C GLN A 643 -5.77 -14.69 -1.48
N THR A 644 -6.63 -13.68 -1.52
CA THR A 644 -7.09 -13.08 -2.79
C THR A 644 -5.94 -12.36 -3.50
N LYS A 645 -5.09 -11.62 -2.76
CA LYS A 645 -3.88 -11.00 -3.31
C LYS A 645 -2.97 -12.04 -3.97
N GLU A 646 -2.79 -13.19 -3.32
CA GLU A 646 -2.00 -14.29 -3.88
C GLU A 646 -2.61 -14.85 -5.17
N MET A 647 -3.94 -15.05 -5.22
CA MET A 647 -4.63 -15.48 -6.45
C MET A 647 -4.43 -14.48 -7.58
N LEU A 648 -4.57 -13.17 -7.31
CA LEU A 648 -4.31 -12.14 -8.32
C LEU A 648 -2.85 -12.15 -8.81
N SER A 649 -1.89 -12.39 -7.90
CA SER A 649 -0.47 -12.53 -8.24
C SER A 649 -0.22 -13.72 -9.17
N ARG A 650 -0.89 -14.86 -8.93
CA ARG A 650 -0.83 -16.05 -9.79
C ARG A 650 -1.36 -15.76 -11.19
N VAL A 651 -2.49 -15.07 -11.29
CA VAL A 651 -3.08 -14.68 -12.59
C VAL A 651 -2.13 -13.74 -13.35
N TYR A 652 -1.60 -12.70 -12.71
CA TYR A 652 -0.64 -11.78 -13.34
C TYR A 652 0.62 -12.50 -13.84
N LEU A 653 1.13 -13.47 -13.08
CA LEU A 653 2.28 -14.27 -13.51
C LEU A 653 1.98 -15.04 -14.79
N ALA A 654 0.81 -15.67 -14.87
CA ALA A 654 0.37 -16.37 -16.10
C ALA A 654 0.19 -15.42 -17.29
N LEU A 655 -0.41 -14.24 -17.06
CA LEU A 655 -0.60 -13.22 -18.11
C LEU A 655 0.73 -12.71 -18.66
N SER A 656 1.80 -12.68 -17.87
CA SER A 656 3.13 -12.17 -18.24
C SER A 656 4.05 -13.22 -18.88
N ASP A 657 3.58 -14.44 -19.11
CA ASP A 657 4.40 -15.55 -19.63
C ASP A 657 4.92 -15.23 -21.04
N ASP A 658 4.05 -14.88 -22.00
CA ASP A 658 4.46 -14.48 -23.35
C ASP A 658 5.05 -13.05 -23.35
N PRO A 659 6.32 -12.86 -23.75
CA PRO A 659 6.95 -11.52 -23.85
C PRO A 659 6.15 -10.53 -24.69
N LYS A 660 5.41 -10.99 -25.71
CA LYS A 660 4.62 -10.13 -26.61
C LYS A 660 3.43 -9.47 -25.89
N ASP A 661 2.90 -10.10 -24.86
CA ASP A 661 1.73 -9.65 -24.14
C ASP A 661 2.06 -8.67 -22.99
N ARG A 662 3.33 -8.59 -22.57
CA ARG A 662 3.78 -7.75 -21.44
C ARG A 662 3.52 -6.26 -21.68
N GLY A 663 3.64 -5.79 -22.92
CA GLY A 663 3.29 -4.42 -23.30
C GLY A 663 1.81 -4.09 -23.08
N VAL A 664 0.91 -5.04 -23.34
CA VAL A 664 -0.54 -4.88 -23.09
C VAL A 664 -0.81 -4.78 -21.59
N ILE A 665 -0.12 -5.60 -20.77
CA ILE A 665 -0.24 -5.57 -19.31
C ILE A 665 0.15 -4.18 -18.78
N VAL A 666 1.27 -3.63 -19.25
CA VAL A 666 1.74 -2.29 -18.89
C VAL A 666 0.72 -1.22 -19.29
N ALA A 667 0.25 -1.24 -20.54
CA ALA A 667 -0.72 -0.27 -21.07
C ALA A 667 -2.04 -0.26 -20.30
N GLN A 668 -2.47 -1.40 -19.77
CA GLN A 668 -3.68 -1.54 -18.94
C GLN A 668 -3.45 -1.31 -17.44
N GLY A 669 -2.28 -0.82 -17.03
CA GLY A 669 -1.96 -0.47 -15.65
C GLY A 669 -1.49 -1.61 -14.77
N GLY A 670 -1.15 -2.77 -15.34
CA GLY A 670 -0.72 -3.96 -14.60
C GLY A 670 0.60 -3.77 -13.85
N GLY A 671 1.56 -3.04 -14.42
CA GLY A 671 2.82 -2.72 -13.73
C GLY A 671 2.60 -2.01 -12.41
N LYS A 672 1.70 -1.02 -12.40
CA LYS A 672 1.33 -0.29 -11.17
C LYS A 672 0.59 -1.18 -10.16
N ALA A 673 -0.28 -2.07 -10.63
CA ALA A 673 -1.08 -2.94 -9.77
C ALA A 673 -0.25 -4.05 -9.12
N LEU A 674 0.81 -4.52 -9.78
CA LEU A 674 1.70 -5.56 -9.26
C LEU A 674 2.57 -5.11 -8.08
N ILE A 675 2.91 -3.82 -7.98
CA ILE A 675 3.79 -3.31 -6.92
C ILE A 675 3.24 -3.61 -5.51
N PRO A 676 2.01 -3.21 -5.14
CA PRO A 676 1.47 -3.53 -3.82
C PRO A 676 1.34 -5.06 -3.60
N LEU A 677 1.03 -5.85 -4.63
CA LEU A 677 0.99 -7.31 -4.51
C LEU A 677 2.36 -7.92 -4.23
N ALA A 678 3.44 -7.33 -4.74
CA ALA A 678 4.80 -7.79 -4.50
C ALA A 678 5.38 -7.33 -3.14
N LEU A 679 4.78 -6.34 -2.51
CA LEU A 679 5.22 -5.79 -1.22
C LEU A 679 4.38 -6.29 -0.04
N GLU A 680 3.10 -6.63 -0.29
CA GLU A 680 2.13 -7.00 0.73
C GLU A 680 1.49 -8.37 0.46
N GLY A 681 1.00 -9.04 1.50
CA GLY A 681 0.30 -10.32 1.42
C GLY A 681 1.16 -11.52 1.82
N THR A 682 0.80 -12.70 1.30
CA THR A 682 1.52 -13.96 1.57
C THR A 682 2.91 -13.95 0.93
N ASP A 683 3.86 -14.69 1.48
CA ASP A 683 5.20 -14.80 0.88
C ASP A 683 5.15 -15.43 -0.51
N ALA A 684 4.30 -16.44 -0.72
CA ALA A 684 4.05 -17.03 -2.03
C ALA A 684 3.49 -16.03 -3.04
N GLY A 685 2.52 -15.19 -2.62
CA GLY A 685 1.94 -14.13 -3.46
C GLY A 685 2.97 -13.07 -3.85
N LYS A 686 3.78 -12.61 -2.89
CA LYS A 686 4.86 -11.64 -3.15
C LYS A 686 5.86 -12.14 -4.17
N VAL A 687 6.27 -13.41 -4.07
CA VAL A 687 7.21 -14.03 -5.02
C VAL A 687 6.62 -14.07 -6.42
N LYS A 688 5.36 -14.49 -6.55
CA LYS A 688 4.69 -14.57 -7.87
C LYS A 688 4.48 -13.18 -8.50
N ALA A 689 4.09 -12.19 -7.71
CA ALA A 689 3.97 -10.80 -8.18
C ALA A 689 5.34 -10.21 -8.55
N GLY A 690 6.36 -10.45 -7.72
CA GLY A 690 7.75 -10.07 -8.00
C GLY A 690 8.27 -10.69 -9.29
N HIS A 691 7.96 -11.97 -9.53
CA HIS A 691 8.33 -12.67 -10.77
C HIS A 691 7.64 -12.07 -12.00
N ALA A 692 6.35 -11.73 -11.91
CA ALA A 692 5.65 -11.02 -12.99
C ALA A 692 6.27 -9.62 -13.25
N LEU A 693 6.66 -8.90 -12.17
CA LEU A 693 7.38 -7.62 -12.30
C LEU A 693 8.74 -7.80 -12.97
N ALA A 694 9.49 -8.87 -12.63
CA ALA A 694 10.79 -9.16 -13.24
C ALA A 694 10.65 -9.42 -14.74
N ARG A 695 9.63 -10.19 -15.15
CA ARG A 695 9.31 -10.44 -16.57
C ARG A 695 9.03 -9.15 -17.33
N ILE A 696 8.26 -8.24 -16.75
CA ILE A 696 7.95 -6.94 -17.34
C ILE A 696 9.22 -6.06 -17.38
N ALA A 697 9.94 -5.99 -16.26
CA ALA A 697 11.15 -5.18 -16.13
C ALA A 697 12.26 -5.58 -17.10
N ALA A 698 12.36 -6.87 -17.44
CA ALA A 698 13.40 -7.38 -18.33
C ALA A 698 13.34 -6.85 -19.77
N ILE A 699 12.15 -6.43 -20.25
CA ILE A 699 11.96 -6.05 -21.66
C ILE A 699 11.33 -4.66 -21.85
N SER A 700 10.79 -4.06 -20.80
CA SER A 700 10.08 -2.78 -20.90
C SER A 700 10.98 -1.61 -20.52
N ASN A 701 10.75 -0.44 -21.13
CA ASN A 701 11.36 0.79 -20.65
C ASN A 701 10.89 1.08 -19.21
N PRO A 702 11.82 1.23 -18.23
CA PRO A 702 11.47 1.42 -16.82
C PRO A 702 10.54 2.62 -16.54
N GLU A 703 10.72 3.74 -17.24
CA GLU A 703 9.87 4.93 -17.08
C GLU A 703 8.44 4.74 -17.58
N ILE A 704 8.29 3.94 -18.64
CA ILE A 704 6.95 3.66 -19.22
C ILE A 704 6.22 2.62 -18.37
N ALA A 705 6.91 1.55 -17.96
CA ALA A 705 6.31 0.48 -17.20
C ALA A 705 5.98 0.90 -15.76
N PHE A 706 6.84 1.73 -15.14
CA PHE A 706 6.77 2.13 -13.73
C PHE A 706 7.01 3.64 -13.55
N PRO A 707 6.05 4.49 -13.95
CA PRO A 707 6.26 5.94 -13.98
C PRO A 707 6.57 6.56 -12.61
N GLY A 708 7.53 7.49 -12.57
CA GLY A 708 7.89 8.27 -11.39
C GLY A 708 8.61 7.44 -10.32
N GLU A 709 8.31 7.68 -9.05
CA GLU A 709 8.96 7.00 -7.91
C GLU A 709 8.69 5.48 -7.85
N ARG A 710 7.67 4.99 -8.55
CA ARG A 710 7.29 3.57 -8.55
C ARG A 710 8.39 2.65 -9.08
N VAL A 711 9.22 3.12 -10.00
CA VAL A 711 10.35 2.32 -10.52
C VAL A 711 11.30 1.90 -9.39
N TYR A 712 11.47 2.72 -8.36
CA TYR A 712 12.33 2.40 -7.21
C TYR A 712 11.70 1.38 -6.26
N GLU A 713 10.36 1.32 -6.19
CA GLU A 713 9.63 0.33 -5.39
C GLU A 713 9.75 -1.08 -5.97
N VAL A 714 9.92 -1.20 -7.30
CA VAL A 714 10.08 -2.49 -8.00
C VAL A 714 11.44 -3.14 -7.70
N VAL A 715 12.47 -2.36 -7.37
CA VAL A 715 13.83 -2.90 -7.13
C VAL A 715 13.84 -3.95 -6.01
N ARG A 716 13.18 -3.68 -4.88
CA ARG A 716 13.13 -4.61 -3.74
C ARG A 716 12.47 -5.95 -4.07
N PRO A 717 11.30 -6.02 -4.73
CA PRO A 717 10.74 -7.29 -5.21
C PRO A 717 11.68 -8.08 -6.12
N LEU A 718 12.42 -7.42 -7.01
CA LEU A 718 13.37 -8.10 -7.89
C LEU A 718 14.55 -8.66 -7.09
N VAL A 719 15.12 -7.88 -6.16
CA VAL A 719 16.22 -8.33 -5.29
C VAL A 719 15.79 -9.51 -4.43
N ASN A 720 14.55 -9.53 -3.91
CA ASN A 720 14.04 -10.66 -3.13
C ASN A 720 13.95 -11.98 -3.92
N LEU A 721 13.93 -11.91 -5.24
CA LEU A 721 13.98 -13.11 -6.12
C LEU A 721 15.40 -13.64 -6.32
N LEU A 722 16.43 -12.92 -5.89
CA LEU A 722 17.82 -13.40 -5.98
C LEU A 722 18.19 -14.38 -4.85
N HIS A 723 17.31 -14.54 -3.84
CA HIS A 723 17.57 -15.45 -2.73
C HIS A 723 17.75 -16.90 -3.22
N THR A 724 18.68 -17.62 -2.63
CA THR A 724 19.05 -19.00 -3.02
C THR A 724 17.92 -20.02 -2.90
N ASP A 725 16.92 -19.76 -2.06
CA ASP A 725 15.73 -20.63 -1.93
C ASP A 725 14.73 -20.44 -3.08
N ARG A 726 15.02 -19.58 -4.05
CA ARG A 726 14.15 -19.32 -5.20
C ARG A 726 14.51 -20.24 -6.38
N GLU A 727 13.55 -20.43 -7.28
CA GLU A 727 13.78 -21.21 -8.50
C GLU A 727 14.75 -20.48 -9.44
N GLY A 728 15.61 -21.20 -10.14
CA GLY A 728 16.60 -20.63 -11.05
C GLY A 728 16.00 -19.72 -12.12
N ILE A 729 14.78 -20.01 -12.59
CA ILE A 729 14.07 -19.12 -13.55
C ILE A 729 13.73 -17.77 -12.93
N GLN A 730 13.40 -17.73 -11.64
CA GLN A 730 13.10 -16.49 -10.91
C GLN A 730 14.37 -15.66 -10.73
N ASN A 731 15.49 -16.31 -10.37
CA ASN A 731 16.80 -15.66 -10.29
C ASN A 731 17.19 -15.06 -11.65
N PHE A 732 17.07 -15.84 -12.72
CA PHE A 732 17.40 -15.41 -14.08
C PHE A 732 16.58 -14.21 -14.54
N GLU A 733 15.24 -14.27 -14.42
CA GLU A 733 14.35 -13.19 -14.86
C GLU A 733 14.53 -11.92 -13.99
N ALA A 734 14.81 -12.08 -12.69
CA ALA A 734 15.15 -10.96 -11.80
C ALA A 734 16.47 -10.27 -12.21
N LEU A 735 17.52 -11.05 -12.46
CA LEU A 735 18.79 -10.52 -12.96
C LEU A 735 18.61 -9.73 -14.27
N ARG A 736 17.81 -10.26 -15.20
CA ARG A 736 17.49 -9.55 -16.45
C ARG A 736 16.78 -8.21 -16.21
N GLY A 737 15.80 -8.20 -15.29
CA GLY A 737 15.11 -6.96 -14.89
C GLY A 737 16.04 -5.95 -14.24
N LEU A 738 16.90 -6.40 -13.32
CA LEU A 738 17.92 -5.57 -12.67
C LEU A 738 18.97 -5.05 -13.66
N THR A 739 19.37 -5.86 -14.65
CA THR A 739 20.27 -5.45 -15.74
C THR A 739 19.70 -4.26 -16.52
N ASN A 740 18.41 -4.34 -16.89
CA ASN A 740 17.74 -3.26 -17.59
C ASN A 740 17.65 -1.99 -16.70
N PHE A 741 17.32 -2.13 -15.43
CA PHE A 741 17.27 -1.02 -14.48
C PHE A 741 18.67 -0.40 -14.26
N ALA A 742 19.69 -1.22 -14.10
CA ALA A 742 21.08 -0.76 -13.95
C ALA A 742 21.58 -0.02 -15.19
N GLY A 743 21.18 -0.43 -16.39
CA GLY A 743 21.48 0.26 -17.63
C GLY A 743 20.78 1.61 -17.78
N PHE A 744 19.66 1.82 -17.08
CA PHE A 744 18.80 2.98 -17.31
C PHE A 744 19.29 4.26 -16.60
N SER A 745 19.62 4.23 -15.30
CA SER A 745 20.03 5.44 -14.57
C SER A 745 20.89 5.18 -13.33
N ASP A 746 21.73 6.19 -12.96
CA ASP A 746 22.55 6.15 -11.74
C ASP A 746 21.72 6.03 -10.46
N LYS A 747 20.55 6.64 -10.43
CA LYS A 747 19.64 6.54 -9.27
C LYS A 747 19.17 5.10 -9.05
N LEU A 748 18.84 4.39 -10.14
CA LEU A 748 18.46 2.97 -10.07
C LEU A 748 19.63 2.08 -9.67
N ARG A 749 20.84 2.30 -10.21
CA ARG A 749 22.06 1.61 -9.77
C ARG A 749 22.29 1.79 -8.26
N THR A 750 22.20 3.02 -7.79
CA THR A 750 22.33 3.33 -6.36
C THR A 750 21.25 2.65 -5.52
N LYS A 751 20.01 2.56 -6.03
CA LYS A 751 18.90 1.88 -5.33
C LYS A 751 19.16 0.37 -5.26
N ILE A 752 19.63 -0.27 -6.33
CA ILE A 752 19.97 -1.70 -6.36
C ILE A 752 21.05 -2.01 -5.31
N VAL A 753 22.09 -1.16 -5.25
CA VAL A 753 23.16 -1.30 -4.24
C VAL A 753 22.62 -1.14 -2.81
N LYS A 754 21.75 -0.17 -2.57
CA LYS A 754 21.13 0.08 -1.25
C LYS A 754 20.21 -1.05 -0.79
N GLU A 755 19.58 -1.77 -1.71
CA GLU A 755 18.76 -2.96 -1.38
C GLU A 755 19.63 -4.22 -1.15
N ASN A 756 20.95 -4.06 -1.06
CA ASN A 756 21.92 -5.11 -0.78
C ASN A 756 21.96 -6.27 -1.82
N ALA A 757 21.74 -5.96 -3.09
CA ALA A 757 21.72 -6.96 -4.18
C ALA A 757 23.12 -7.47 -4.58
N LEU A 758 24.18 -6.71 -4.28
CA LEU A 758 25.54 -7.02 -4.78
C LEU A 758 26.07 -8.39 -4.37
N PRO A 759 25.94 -8.85 -3.09
CA PRO A 759 26.43 -10.17 -2.69
C PRO A 759 25.82 -11.31 -3.50
N ASP A 760 24.50 -11.24 -3.77
CA ASP A 760 23.81 -12.26 -4.53
C ASP A 760 24.21 -12.22 -6.01
N ILE A 761 24.28 -11.02 -6.61
CA ILE A 761 24.73 -10.85 -8.01
C ILE A 761 26.17 -11.35 -8.17
N GLU A 762 27.09 -11.01 -7.25
CA GLU A 762 28.48 -11.48 -7.25
C GLU A 762 28.55 -13.01 -7.14
N SER A 763 27.69 -13.64 -6.33
CA SER A 763 27.60 -15.10 -6.22
C SER A 763 27.14 -15.74 -7.52
N TYR A 764 26.07 -15.20 -8.13
CA TYR A 764 25.52 -15.74 -9.38
C TYR A 764 26.43 -15.57 -10.60
N MET A 765 27.44 -14.70 -10.56
CA MET A 765 28.47 -14.63 -11.61
C MET A 765 29.31 -15.92 -11.72
N PHE A 766 29.24 -16.80 -10.71
CA PHE A 766 29.97 -18.06 -10.65
C PHE A 766 29.05 -19.29 -10.56
N GLU A 767 27.76 -19.09 -10.85
CA GLU A 767 26.76 -20.16 -10.83
C GLU A 767 27.06 -21.19 -11.95
N GLU A 768 26.75 -22.47 -11.70
CA GLU A 768 26.93 -23.55 -12.69
C GLU A 768 26.04 -23.35 -13.93
N ASN A 769 24.83 -22.80 -13.73
CA ASN A 769 23.91 -22.50 -14.82
C ASN A 769 24.42 -21.32 -15.66
N GLU A 770 24.78 -21.60 -16.92
CA GLU A 770 25.34 -20.61 -17.86
C GLU A 770 24.45 -19.36 -18.04
N GLN A 771 23.13 -19.54 -18.12
CA GLN A 771 22.21 -18.42 -18.34
C GLN A 771 22.15 -17.47 -17.13
N ILE A 772 22.15 -18.01 -15.92
CA ILE A 772 22.18 -17.23 -14.68
C ILE A 772 23.54 -16.51 -14.57
N ARG A 773 24.63 -17.22 -14.82
CA ARG A 773 25.99 -16.66 -14.78
C ARG A 773 26.15 -15.52 -15.77
N GLN A 774 25.69 -15.68 -17.02
CA GLN A 774 25.69 -14.63 -18.05
C GLN A 774 24.85 -13.43 -17.58
N ALA A 775 23.61 -13.63 -17.12
CA ALA A 775 22.72 -12.55 -16.68
C ALA A 775 23.27 -11.78 -15.48
N ALA A 776 23.89 -12.46 -14.52
CA ALA A 776 24.51 -11.82 -13.36
C ALA A 776 25.72 -10.97 -13.78
N THR A 777 26.56 -11.47 -14.69
CA THR A 777 27.72 -10.74 -15.21
C THR A 777 27.29 -9.54 -16.04
N GLU A 778 26.22 -9.64 -16.85
CA GLU A 778 25.62 -8.49 -17.56
C GLU A 778 25.08 -7.44 -16.58
N CYS A 779 24.45 -7.86 -15.51
CA CYS A 779 23.96 -6.96 -14.47
C CYS A 779 25.13 -6.23 -13.81
N MET A 780 26.16 -6.94 -13.44
CA MET A 780 27.39 -6.36 -12.88
C MET A 780 28.05 -5.38 -13.85
N CYS A 781 28.11 -5.71 -15.13
CA CYS A 781 28.66 -4.82 -16.19
C CYS A 781 27.96 -3.44 -16.17
N ASN A 782 26.65 -3.38 -15.98
CA ASN A 782 25.94 -2.10 -15.87
C ASN A 782 26.13 -1.44 -14.49
N LEU A 783 26.28 -2.23 -13.41
CA LEU A 783 26.43 -1.72 -12.04
C LEU A 783 27.81 -1.12 -11.76
N VAL A 784 28.88 -1.56 -12.44
CA VAL A 784 30.26 -1.05 -12.21
C VAL A 784 30.43 0.43 -12.55
N THR A 785 29.47 1.04 -13.25
CA THR A 785 29.43 2.49 -13.43
C THR A 785 29.04 3.25 -12.16
N CYS A 786 28.50 2.55 -11.14
CA CYS A 786 28.16 3.12 -9.84
C CYS A 786 29.42 3.24 -8.96
N LYS A 787 29.65 4.43 -8.37
CA LYS A 787 30.82 4.69 -7.53
C LYS A 787 30.99 3.71 -6.37
N ALA A 788 29.89 3.36 -5.69
CA ALA A 788 29.92 2.41 -4.58
C ALA A 788 30.39 1.01 -5.00
N VAL A 789 30.08 0.59 -6.24
CA VAL A 789 30.56 -0.68 -6.80
C VAL A 789 32.03 -0.58 -7.13
N GLN A 790 32.48 0.52 -7.75
CA GLN A 790 33.89 0.77 -8.06
C GLN A 790 34.77 0.72 -6.81
N GLU A 791 34.31 1.33 -5.70
CA GLU A 791 34.98 1.32 -4.40
C GLU A 791 35.21 -0.12 -3.89
N ARG A 792 34.24 -1.01 -4.05
CA ARG A 792 34.38 -2.44 -3.69
C ARG A 792 35.46 -3.17 -4.49
N TYR A 793 35.63 -2.83 -5.77
CA TYR A 793 36.74 -3.39 -6.58
C TYR A 793 38.10 -2.76 -6.22
N MET A 794 38.06 -1.56 -5.67
CA MET A 794 39.29 -0.87 -5.20
C MET A 794 39.78 -1.40 -3.85
N GLU A 795 38.91 -1.96 -3.00
CA GLU A 795 39.27 -2.50 -1.69
C GLU A 795 40.31 -3.60 -1.77
N ASP A 796 41.32 -3.55 -0.91
CA ASP A 796 42.34 -4.58 -0.81
C ASP A 796 41.87 -5.77 0.03
N GLY A 797 42.42 -6.96 -0.24
CA GLY A 797 42.09 -8.17 0.52
C GLY A 797 40.85 -8.91 0.05
N ASN A 798 40.21 -8.53 -1.07
CA ASN A 798 39.16 -9.31 -1.70
C ASN A 798 39.60 -9.78 -3.11
N ASP A 799 39.00 -10.89 -3.57
CA ASP A 799 39.32 -11.48 -4.89
C ASP A 799 38.42 -10.98 -6.04
N LYS A 800 37.57 -9.95 -5.84
CA LYS A 800 36.55 -9.52 -6.82
C LYS A 800 37.17 -9.17 -8.17
N LEU A 801 38.22 -8.33 -8.19
CA LEU A 801 38.87 -7.96 -9.44
C LEU A 801 39.55 -9.17 -10.10
N LYS A 802 40.23 -10.04 -9.30
CA LYS A 802 40.85 -11.26 -9.80
C LYS A 802 39.82 -12.17 -10.50
N LEU A 803 38.69 -12.41 -9.83
CA LEU A 803 37.62 -13.25 -10.35
C LEU A 803 37.01 -12.66 -11.64
N LEU A 804 36.82 -11.33 -11.71
CA LEU A 804 36.33 -10.66 -12.93
C LEU A 804 37.31 -10.81 -14.10
N VAL A 805 38.60 -10.69 -13.83
CA VAL A 805 39.63 -10.88 -14.88
C VAL A 805 39.61 -12.34 -15.35
N LEU A 806 39.47 -13.32 -14.44
CA LEU A 806 39.39 -14.72 -14.81
C LEU A 806 38.14 -15.05 -15.66
N LEU A 807 37.00 -14.45 -15.34
CA LEU A 807 35.79 -14.57 -16.15
C LEU A 807 35.95 -14.06 -17.58
N CYS A 808 36.83 -13.08 -17.81
CA CYS A 808 37.20 -12.64 -19.16
C CYS A 808 37.93 -13.72 -19.98
N GLY A 809 38.50 -14.74 -19.33
CA GLY A 809 39.22 -15.84 -19.94
C GLY A 809 38.40 -17.10 -20.24
N GLU A 810 37.12 -17.13 -19.81
CA GLU A 810 36.21 -18.26 -20.05
C GLU A 810 35.82 -18.38 -21.54
N ASP A 811 35.53 -19.60 -21.99
CA ASP A 811 35.18 -19.86 -23.41
C ASP A 811 33.65 -19.70 -23.65
N ASP A 812 33.11 -18.54 -23.30
CA ASP A 812 31.71 -18.17 -23.52
C ASP A 812 31.66 -16.70 -24.01
N ASP A 813 31.32 -16.50 -25.26
CA ASP A 813 31.28 -15.17 -25.90
C ASP A 813 30.41 -14.17 -25.13
N LYS A 814 29.24 -14.57 -24.65
CA LYS A 814 28.34 -13.66 -23.95
C LYS A 814 28.88 -13.28 -22.59
N LEU A 815 29.47 -14.25 -21.90
CA LEU A 815 30.09 -14.03 -20.61
C LEU A 815 31.32 -13.11 -20.78
N GLN A 816 32.14 -13.39 -21.76
CA GLN A 816 33.29 -12.55 -22.08
C GLN A 816 32.90 -11.13 -22.46
N ILE A 817 31.83 -10.94 -23.25
CA ILE A 817 31.30 -9.61 -23.57
C ILE A 817 30.97 -8.87 -22.29
N ALA A 818 30.25 -9.47 -21.38
CA ALA A 818 29.84 -8.81 -20.15
C ALA A 818 31.03 -8.54 -19.21
N ALA A 819 31.90 -9.55 -18.99
CA ALA A 819 33.04 -9.44 -18.09
C ALA A 819 34.08 -8.42 -18.60
N ALA A 820 34.46 -8.50 -19.89
CA ALA A 820 35.39 -7.55 -20.51
C ALA A 820 34.78 -6.13 -20.54
N GLY A 821 33.46 -6.00 -20.71
CA GLY A 821 32.76 -4.73 -20.62
C GLY A 821 32.85 -4.11 -19.23
N ALA A 822 32.62 -4.91 -18.19
CA ALA A 822 32.77 -4.48 -16.80
C ALA A 822 34.23 -4.05 -16.52
N LEU A 823 35.21 -4.82 -16.98
CA LEU A 823 36.62 -4.54 -16.78
C LEU A 823 37.02 -3.23 -17.50
N ALA A 824 36.57 -3.03 -18.73
CA ALA A 824 36.84 -1.81 -19.50
C ALA A 824 36.24 -0.56 -18.80
N MET A 825 35.02 -0.66 -18.28
CA MET A 825 34.40 0.45 -17.57
C MET A 825 35.06 0.73 -16.21
N LEU A 826 35.45 -0.31 -15.46
CA LEU A 826 36.16 -0.16 -14.20
C LEU A 826 37.53 0.52 -14.38
N THR A 827 38.32 0.07 -15.38
CA THR A 827 39.65 0.62 -15.70
C THR A 827 39.58 2.05 -16.22
N ALA A 828 38.49 2.40 -16.96
CA ALA A 828 38.26 3.77 -17.40
C ALA A 828 37.87 4.69 -16.22
N ALA A 829 37.04 4.20 -15.28
CA ALA A 829 36.57 4.99 -14.14
C ALA A 829 37.65 5.18 -13.05
N GLN A 830 38.50 4.18 -12.83
CA GLN A 830 39.49 4.13 -11.74
C GLN A 830 40.87 3.68 -12.24
N LYS A 831 41.76 4.64 -12.53
CA LYS A 831 43.12 4.37 -13.03
C LYS A 831 43.93 3.39 -12.16
N LYS A 832 43.69 3.40 -10.82
CA LYS A 832 44.37 2.48 -9.89
C LYS A 832 44.03 1.00 -10.17
N LEU A 833 42.85 0.71 -10.74
CA LEU A 833 42.50 -0.65 -11.08
C LEU A 833 43.32 -1.21 -12.23
N CYS A 834 43.87 -0.35 -13.11
CA CYS A 834 44.79 -0.78 -14.16
C CYS A 834 46.03 -1.44 -13.57
N THR A 835 46.68 -0.81 -12.58
CA THR A 835 47.86 -1.38 -11.88
C THR A 835 47.45 -2.58 -11.01
N LYS A 836 46.32 -2.45 -10.27
CA LYS A 836 45.82 -3.54 -9.40
C LYS A 836 45.53 -4.83 -10.19
N MET A 837 45.03 -4.71 -11.41
CA MET A 837 44.77 -5.84 -12.30
C MET A 837 45.99 -6.72 -12.53
N THR A 838 47.20 -6.11 -12.68
CA THR A 838 48.45 -6.83 -12.90
C THR A 838 48.96 -7.56 -11.65
N LEU A 839 48.49 -7.21 -10.48
CA LEU A 839 48.90 -7.79 -9.21
C LEU A 839 47.99 -8.92 -8.72
N VAL A 840 46.70 -8.94 -9.14
CA VAL A 840 45.71 -9.90 -8.63
C VAL A 840 45.81 -11.29 -9.28
N THR A 841 46.32 -11.40 -10.50
CA THR A 841 46.54 -12.70 -11.16
C THR A 841 47.71 -12.63 -12.14
N ALA A 842 48.51 -13.72 -12.23
CA ALA A 842 49.61 -13.80 -13.20
C ALA A 842 49.12 -13.93 -14.65
N GLN A 843 47.90 -14.37 -14.86
CA GLN A 843 47.31 -14.62 -16.19
C GLN A 843 46.72 -13.35 -16.85
N TRP A 844 46.77 -12.20 -16.20
CA TRP A 844 46.12 -10.97 -16.69
C TRP A 844 46.52 -10.57 -18.11
N LEU A 845 47.80 -10.73 -18.45
CA LEU A 845 48.34 -10.36 -19.76
C LEU A 845 47.88 -11.33 -20.84
N GLU A 846 47.94 -12.62 -20.59
CA GLU A 846 47.47 -13.66 -21.51
C GLU A 846 45.97 -13.51 -21.78
N ILE A 847 45.17 -13.27 -20.74
CA ILE A 847 43.73 -13.05 -20.89
C ILE A 847 43.49 -11.80 -21.77
N LEU A 848 44.20 -10.72 -21.51
CA LEU A 848 44.04 -9.48 -22.27
C LEU A 848 44.43 -9.66 -23.76
N GLN A 849 45.51 -10.41 -24.05
CA GLN A 849 45.93 -10.79 -25.42
C GLN A 849 44.83 -11.61 -26.11
N ARG A 850 44.28 -12.62 -25.42
CA ARG A 850 43.17 -13.44 -25.95
C ARG A 850 41.91 -12.60 -26.25
N LEU A 851 41.55 -11.63 -25.40
CA LEU A 851 40.47 -10.70 -25.68
C LEU A 851 40.72 -9.86 -26.94
N CYS A 852 41.94 -9.34 -27.10
CA CYS A 852 42.33 -8.53 -28.29
C CYS A 852 42.40 -9.36 -29.59
N LEU A 853 42.66 -10.65 -29.51
CA LEU A 853 42.67 -11.58 -30.64
C LEU A 853 41.29 -12.21 -30.93
N HIS A 854 40.29 -11.94 -30.11
CA HIS A 854 39.01 -12.63 -30.20
C HIS A 854 38.29 -12.37 -31.53
N ASN A 855 37.63 -13.40 -32.09
CA ASN A 855 36.89 -13.30 -33.35
C ASN A 855 35.65 -12.40 -33.27
N ASN A 856 35.02 -12.35 -32.09
CA ASN A 856 33.87 -11.49 -31.84
C ASN A 856 34.31 -10.03 -31.70
N PRO A 857 33.84 -9.11 -32.57
CA PRO A 857 34.26 -7.71 -32.54
C PRO A 857 33.95 -7.00 -31.21
N MET A 858 32.89 -7.38 -30.53
CA MET A 858 32.51 -6.77 -29.24
C MET A 858 33.49 -7.15 -28.12
N VAL A 859 33.93 -8.40 -28.08
CA VAL A 859 34.96 -8.84 -27.11
C VAL A 859 36.26 -8.15 -27.40
N GLN A 860 36.65 -8.15 -28.67
CA GLN A 860 37.91 -7.52 -29.17
C GLN A 860 37.94 -6.04 -28.82
N HIS A 861 36.87 -5.31 -29.11
CA HIS A 861 36.74 -3.87 -28.79
C HIS A 861 36.93 -3.62 -27.26
N ARG A 862 36.27 -4.40 -26.40
CA ARG A 862 36.38 -4.23 -24.94
C ARG A 862 37.76 -4.56 -24.39
N GLY A 863 38.43 -5.56 -24.98
CA GLY A 863 39.82 -5.86 -24.68
C GLY A 863 40.74 -4.68 -25.04
N LEU A 864 40.61 -4.12 -26.25
CA LEU A 864 41.38 -2.96 -26.70
C LEU A 864 41.12 -1.70 -25.90
N VAL A 865 39.83 -1.45 -25.49
CA VAL A 865 39.49 -0.33 -24.59
C VAL A 865 40.19 -0.51 -23.25
N THR A 866 40.27 -1.73 -22.73
CA THR A 866 41.01 -2.00 -21.47
C THR A 866 42.47 -1.70 -21.63
N VAL A 867 43.12 -2.10 -22.76
CA VAL A 867 44.52 -1.77 -23.09
C VAL A 867 44.70 -0.26 -23.16
N TYR A 868 43.79 0.45 -23.85
CA TYR A 868 43.83 1.91 -23.94
C TYR A 868 43.79 2.58 -22.56
N ASN A 869 42.88 2.12 -21.67
CA ASN A 869 42.78 2.62 -20.30
C ASN A 869 44.07 2.38 -19.51
N MET A 870 44.71 1.21 -19.69
CA MET A 870 45.95 0.86 -19.02
C MET A 870 47.13 1.72 -19.53
N LEU A 871 47.20 2.00 -20.84
CA LEU A 871 48.17 2.94 -21.42
C LEU A 871 47.93 4.39 -20.98
N ASN A 872 46.68 4.72 -20.67
CA ASN A 872 46.29 6.05 -20.18
C ASN A 872 46.31 6.16 -18.65
N SER A 873 46.74 5.11 -17.95
CA SER A 873 47.01 5.15 -16.53
C SER A 873 48.30 5.93 -16.28
N ASP A 874 48.47 6.48 -15.10
CA ASP A 874 49.68 7.24 -14.77
C ASP A 874 50.90 6.32 -14.40
N ASP A 875 50.81 5.02 -14.73
CA ASP A 875 51.80 3.98 -14.46
C ASP A 875 52.68 3.71 -15.71
N SER A 876 53.87 4.33 -15.71
CA SER A 876 54.80 4.17 -16.84
C SER A 876 55.39 2.77 -16.98
N ASP A 877 55.54 2.03 -15.89
CA ASP A 877 56.09 0.67 -15.92
C ASP A 877 55.07 -0.32 -16.47
N LEU A 878 53.77 -0.09 -16.17
CA LEU A 878 52.67 -0.83 -16.78
C LEU A 878 52.60 -0.60 -18.29
N ALA A 879 52.67 0.66 -18.74
CA ALA A 879 52.65 1.01 -20.14
C ALA A 879 53.82 0.34 -20.91
N LYS A 880 55.03 0.32 -20.33
CA LYS A 880 56.20 -0.40 -20.91
C LYS A 880 55.93 -1.89 -21.04
N LYS A 881 55.45 -2.54 -19.97
CA LYS A 881 55.12 -3.99 -20.00
C LYS A 881 54.12 -4.35 -21.10
N LEU A 882 53.11 -3.51 -21.35
CA LEU A 882 52.15 -3.71 -22.43
C LEU A 882 52.80 -3.65 -23.79
N ILE A 883 53.64 -2.65 -24.04
CA ILE A 883 54.29 -2.41 -25.34
C ILE A 883 55.44 -3.39 -25.60
N GLU A 884 56.13 -3.86 -24.56
CA GLU A 884 57.18 -4.88 -24.66
C GLU A 884 56.61 -6.31 -24.87
N SER A 885 55.32 -6.48 -24.73
CA SER A 885 54.61 -7.75 -24.92
C SER A 885 54.08 -7.92 -26.34
N GLU A 886 53.55 -9.12 -26.65
CA GLU A 886 52.91 -9.42 -27.96
C GLU A 886 51.68 -8.51 -28.25
N LEU A 887 51.15 -7.80 -27.26
CA LEU A 887 50.06 -6.85 -27.46
C LEU A 887 50.37 -5.76 -28.47
N LEU A 888 51.61 -5.27 -28.54
CA LEU A 888 51.99 -4.26 -29.50
C LEU A 888 51.82 -4.79 -30.95
N GLU A 889 52.21 -6.01 -31.22
CA GLU A 889 52.07 -6.66 -32.50
C GLU A 889 50.60 -6.85 -32.88
N ILE A 890 49.80 -7.36 -31.93
CA ILE A 890 48.35 -7.54 -32.06
C ILE A 890 47.65 -6.20 -32.41
N ILE A 891 47.94 -5.15 -31.66
CA ILE A 891 47.35 -3.83 -31.86
C ILE A 891 47.79 -3.23 -33.17
N SER A 892 49.07 -3.42 -33.56
CA SER A 892 49.60 -2.92 -34.82
C SER A 892 48.98 -3.58 -36.05
N VAL A 893 48.70 -4.88 -35.98
CA VAL A 893 48.00 -5.62 -37.02
C VAL A 893 46.57 -5.13 -37.19
N ILE A 894 45.84 -4.96 -36.06
CA ILE A 894 44.45 -4.48 -36.06
C ILE A 894 44.39 -3.02 -36.56
N GLY A 895 45.25 -2.14 -36.05
CA GLY A 895 45.25 -0.72 -36.42
C GLY A 895 45.63 -0.43 -37.86
N LYS A 896 46.41 -1.33 -38.52
CA LYS A 896 46.78 -1.26 -39.94
C LYS A 896 45.75 -1.89 -40.89
N ALA A 897 44.73 -2.53 -40.37
CA ALA A 897 43.65 -3.12 -41.17
C ALA A 897 42.93 -2.04 -42.00
N GLU A 898 42.47 -2.43 -43.21
CA GLU A 898 41.61 -1.57 -44.03
C GLU A 898 40.32 -1.26 -43.29
N ASP A 899 39.78 -0.05 -43.52
CA ASP A 899 38.54 0.39 -42.91
C ASP A 899 37.40 -0.57 -43.25
N ASN A 900 36.77 -1.10 -42.22
CA ASN A 900 35.68 -2.07 -42.34
C ASN A 900 34.50 -1.62 -41.44
N PRO A 901 33.34 -1.30 -42.04
CA PRO A 901 32.18 -0.79 -41.27
C PRO A 901 31.75 -1.70 -40.12
N LYS A 902 31.95 -3.01 -40.23
CA LYS A 902 31.60 -3.97 -39.20
C LYS A 902 32.60 -4.07 -38.04
N ARG A 903 33.82 -3.54 -38.24
CA ARG A 903 34.93 -3.57 -37.26
C ARG A 903 35.56 -2.19 -37.05
N GLN A 904 34.95 -1.13 -37.55
CA GLN A 904 35.53 0.19 -37.48
C GLN A 904 35.87 0.62 -36.06
N ASP A 905 34.96 0.41 -35.13
CA ASP A 905 35.16 0.74 -33.69
C ASP A 905 36.40 0.02 -33.12
N VAL A 906 36.63 -1.23 -33.51
CA VAL A 906 37.80 -2.03 -33.09
C VAL A 906 39.07 -1.44 -33.66
N ILE A 907 39.09 -1.08 -34.97
CA ILE A 907 40.24 -0.50 -35.67
C ILE A 907 40.60 0.87 -35.10
N ASP A 908 39.59 1.68 -34.82
CA ASP A 908 39.77 3.03 -34.29
C ASP A 908 40.41 3.01 -32.90
N VAL A 909 39.90 2.15 -31.98
CA VAL A 909 40.49 1.98 -30.63
C VAL A 909 41.93 1.43 -30.72
N ALA A 910 42.21 0.51 -31.63
CA ALA A 910 43.58 0.02 -31.84
C ALA A 910 44.50 1.16 -32.30
N ARG A 911 44.05 2.01 -33.22
CA ARG A 911 44.79 3.21 -33.66
C ARG A 911 45.02 4.19 -32.51
N GLU A 912 44.00 4.42 -31.66
CA GLU A 912 44.12 5.26 -30.46
C GLU A 912 45.17 4.69 -29.47
N CYS A 913 45.22 3.38 -29.29
CA CYS A 913 46.26 2.72 -28.48
C CYS A 913 47.67 2.99 -29.02
N LEU A 914 47.86 2.90 -30.35
CA LEU A 914 49.15 3.19 -31.00
C LEU A 914 49.55 4.67 -30.87
N VAL A 915 48.61 5.58 -31.07
CA VAL A 915 48.85 7.03 -30.89
C VAL A 915 49.27 7.29 -29.45
N LYS A 916 48.55 6.72 -28.48
CA LYS A 916 48.87 6.87 -27.05
C LYS A 916 50.26 6.32 -26.72
N ALA A 917 50.65 5.16 -27.27
CA ALA A 917 52.01 4.60 -27.12
C ALA A 917 53.11 5.49 -27.72
N MET A 918 52.82 6.17 -28.84
CA MET A 918 53.72 7.19 -29.42
C MET A 918 53.86 8.42 -28.52
N ASP A 919 52.75 8.94 -28.01
CA ASP A 919 52.74 10.10 -27.10
C ASP A 919 53.52 9.84 -25.80
N LEU A 920 53.53 8.59 -25.36
CA LEU A 920 54.33 8.14 -24.22
C LEU A 920 55.80 7.88 -24.54
N GLY A 921 56.19 8.02 -25.82
CA GLY A 921 57.56 7.80 -26.28
C GLY A 921 57.98 6.33 -26.29
N LEU A 922 57.04 5.39 -26.21
CA LEU A 922 57.32 3.94 -26.14
C LEU A 922 57.54 3.31 -27.53
N ILE A 923 56.98 3.92 -28.57
CA ILE A 923 57.19 3.51 -29.97
C ILE A 923 57.55 4.72 -30.84
N LYS A 924 58.35 4.49 -31.93
CA LYS A 924 58.67 5.53 -32.89
C LYS A 924 57.48 5.88 -33.78
N PRO A 925 57.31 7.14 -34.19
CA PRO A 925 56.30 7.54 -35.17
C PRO A 925 56.41 6.69 -36.44
N PHE A 926 55.25 6.25 -36.95
CA PHE A 926 55.23 5.57 -38.25
C PHE A 926 55.67 6.54 -39.34
N THR A 927 56.87 6.34 -39.89
CA THR A 927 57.27 6.99 -41.14
C THR A 927 56.46 6.34 -42.25
N THR A 928 55.51 7.10 -42.84
CA THR A 928 54.90 6.70 -44.11
C THR A 928 56.01 6.44 -45.14
N PRO A 929 56.04 5.27 -45.76
CA PRO A 929 56.91 5.12 -46.88
C PRO A 929 56.48 6.12 -47.96
N SER A 930 57.40 7.00 -48.34
CA SER A 930 57.24 7.97 -49.44
C SER A 930 56.97 7.29 -50.78
#